data_dc47edeb17e664898fa2b528fca7745b
#
_entry.id   dc47edeb17e664898fa2b528fca7745b
#
_cell.length_a   1.000
_cell.length_b   1.000
_cell.length_c   1.000
_cell.angle_alpha   90.00
_cell.angle_beta   90.00
_cell.angle_gamma   90.00
#
_symmetry.space_group_name_H-M   'P 1'
#
loop_
_entity.id
_entity.type
_entity.pdbx_description
1 polymer ?
#
loop_
_entity_poly.entity_id
_entity_poly.type
_entity_poly.pdbx_seq_one_letter_code
_entity_poly.pdbx_strand_id
1 'polypeptide(L)'
;RDLHSFPTRRSSDLNRLTGAGSRPLKSLSDMLKGKQGRFRQNLLGKRVDYSGRSVIVVGPELKFWQCGLPKKMALELFKPFIMKKLVEQGDSYNIKGAKRMVEKVRPEVWDVLEEVIQEHPVMLNRAPTLHRLGIQAFEPVLVEGKAIKLHPLVCTAFNADFDGDQMAVHVPISVEAQAEARFLMLSANNILAPKDGSPITTPTQDMILGSYYLTHPGTADRSTATEKGDGKIFTDIDEMTLAYQNGDVGLHAKVKVRMFAPDVDRGKLVESTVGRFLFNQKIPQDLGYVNRDEDPYSLEADFLCDKKALGDIIDRCYRVHGNTGTVLMLDNIKSMGFHYSTIGAITISMADMEIPEKKQDILGRADAEVTKYEKAYRKGLVSNQERYNKVIDIWTEATEEVADALMDSLSDLNNLYIMANSGARGSKNQIKQVGGMRGLMANASGKTIEVPIKANFREGLSVLEYFISTNGARKGLADTALRTADSGYLTRRLVDVSHNVIVREFDCGTDEGILVRAFTDGKETIEELSLRIIGRTAAQDVTDPETGEVIVEQNEEISEEEAAQIEAAGIEEVAIRSVMTCHSKHGICAKCYGRNLATGESVNIGESVGITAAQSIGEPGTQLTMRTFHTGGVAGADITSGLPRVEELFEVRKPKGIAEICEADGTVMSIEPREDNKTEVVVVGEEEKTYVVPYGSRLSVNVGDFIEAGDNITKGPLDPKDLLRLRGAEGVYQYLIKEVQRVYKTQGVDINDKHIEVIVSQMLSKYKIEDSGYTNLLPGGMYSKYEIDDANEKAIEAGGEPAYGKNQLLGITKASLATESFLSAASFQETTRVLTDRKSTRLNSSHEPLSRM
;
A
#
# COMPACT_ATOMS: atom_id res chain seq x y z
N ARG A 1 -46.20 33.54 -5.17
CA ARG A 1 -45.01 34.27 -5.62
C ARG A 1 -43.80 33.52 -5.15
N ASP A 2 -43.05 33.11 -6.12
CA ASP A 2 -42.01 32.08 -6.09
C ASP A 2 -40.88 32.35 -5.09
N LEU A 3 -40.79 31.50 -4.10
CA LEU A 3 -39.66 31.40 -3.18
C LEU A 3 -38.39 30.82 -3.85
N HIS A 4 -38.45 30.58 -5.17
CA HIS A 4 -37.34 29.96 -5.93
C HIS A 4 -36.40 30.94 -6.63
N SER A 5 -36.56 32.24 -6.46
CA SER A 5 -35.76 33.27 -7.15
C SER A 5 -34.76 34.03 -6.27
N PHE A 6 -34.42 33.53 -5.11
CA PHE A 6 -33.23 34.04 -4.42
C PHE A 6 -32.01 33.44 -5.10
N PRO A 7 -31.16 34.24 -5.77
CA PRO A 7 -29.90 33.76 -6.23
C PRO A 7 -29.12 33.26 -5.01
N THR A 8 -28.84 31.98 -4.97
CA THR A 8 -27.85 31.42 -4.06
C THR A 8 -26.51 32.05 -4.42
N ARG A 9 -26.25 33.24 -3.86
CA ARG A 9 -24.92 33.84 -3.93
C ARG A 9 -23.96 32.82 -3.31
N ARG A 10 -23.02 32.34 -4.13
CA ARG A 10 -21.91 31.54 -3.62
C ARG A 10 -21.30 32.32 -2.45
N SER A 11 -20.89 31.63 -1.43
CA SER A 11 -20.25 32.24 -0.24
C SER A 11 -19.02 33.10 -0.56
N SER A 12 -18.50 33.01 -1.80
CA SER A 12 -17.45 33.85 -2.36
C SER A 12 -17.92 35.26 -2.75
N ASP A 13 -19.23 35.44 -3.02
CA ASP A 13 -19.76 36.71 -3.56
C ASP A 13 -20.37 37.61 -2.48
N LEU A 14 -20.45 37.11 -1.27
CA LEU A 14 -20.75 37.97 -0.11
C LEU A 14 -19.53 38.85 0.14
N ASN A 15 -19.63 40.14 -0.11
CA ASN A 15 -18.67 41.11 0.40
C ASN A 15 -18.48 40.79 1.89
N ARG A 16 -17.34 40.20 2.24
CA ARG A 16 -17.06 39.80 3.62
C ARG A 16 -17.06 41.05 4.45
N LEU A 17 -18.08 41.24 5.27
CA LEU A 17 -18.09 42.30 6.26
C LEU A 17 -16.78 42.22 7.04
N THR A 18 -15.99 43.25 6.98
CA THR A 18 -14.72 43.37 7.68
C THR A 18 -14.91 44.14 8.97
N GLY A 19 -14.38 43.61 10.07
CA GLY A 19 -14.29 44.31 11.32
C GLY A 19 -13.11 45.30 11.36
N ALA A 20 -12.88 45.93 12.49
CA ALA A 20 -11.71 46.80 12.70
C ALA A 20 -10.42 46.02 12.37
N GLY A 21 -9.60 46.54 11.43
CA GLY A 21 -8.39 45.93 10.96
C GLY A 21 -8.51 45.00 9.74
N SER A 22 -9.53 45.20 8.88
CA SER A 22 -9.74 44.47 7.61
C SER A 22 -9.89 42.97 7.73
N ARG A 23 -10.12 42.41 8.91
CA ARG A 23 -10.33 40.99 9.11
C ARG A 23 -11.78 40.60 8.82
N PRO A 24 -12.03 39.56 8.01
CA PRO A 24 -13.41 39.15 7.73
C PRO A 24 -14.07 38.65 9.02
N LEU A 25 -15.32 39.11 9.26
CA LEU A 25 -16.14 38.63 10.36
C LEU A 25 -16.53 37.17 10.11
N LYS A 26 -16.47 36.34 11.14
CA LYS A 26 -16.89 34.94 11.10
C LYS A 26 -18.22 34.75 11.82
N SER A 27 -19.16 34.05 11.17
CA SER A 27 -20.39 33.61 11.82
C SER A 27 -20.07 32.47 12.83
N LEU A 28 -20.98 32.17 13.73
CA LEU A 28 -20.86 31.04 14.67
C LEU A 28 -20.65 29.73 13.91
N SER A 29 -21.38 29.53 12.81
CA SER A 29 -21.22 28.39 11.92
C SER A 29 -19.80 28.30 11.30
N ASP A 30 -19.22 29.44 10.88
CA ASP A 30 -17.87 29.50 10.30
C ASP A 30 -16.77 29.19 11.33
N MET A 31 -17.07 29.42 12.64
CA MET A 31 -16.15 29.05 13.72
C MET A 31 -16.14 27.54 14.01
N LEU A 32 -17.19 26.83 13.68
CA LEU A 32 -17.33 25.38 13.93
C LEU A 32 -16.91 24.53 12.73
N LYS A 33 -17.29 24.96 11.50
CA LYS A 33 -17.08 24.19 10.26
C LYS A 33 -15.70 24.36 9.65
N GLY A 34 -15.32 23.39 8.83
CA GLY A 34 -14.14 23.44 7.97
C GLY A 34 -12.82 23.17 8.68
N LYS A 35 -11.73 23.34 7.95
CA LYS A 35 -10.36 22.99 8.39
C LYS A 35 -9.85 23.86 9.55
N GLN A 36 -10.36 25.11 9.64
CA GLN A 36 -10.02 26.06 10.68
C GLN A 36 -11.10 26.14 11.78
N GLY A 37 -12.13 25.29 11.71
CA GLY A 37 -13.18 25.21 12.72
C GLY A 37 -12.70 24.54 14.03
N ARG A 38 -13.49 24.76 15.09
CA ARG A 38 -13.17 24.23 16.43
C ARG A 38 -13.04 22.70 16.47
N PHE A 39 -13.86 21.98 15.72
CA PHE A 39 -13.80 20.52 15.67
C PHE A 39 -12.44 20.02 15.22
N ARG A 40 -11.92 20.55 14.10
CA ARG A 40 -10.67 20.05 13.52
C ARG A 40 -9.42 20.70 14.11
N GLN A 41 -9.51 21.94 14.59
CA GLN A 41 -8.33 22.67 15.06
C GLN A 41 -8.09 22.55 16.56
N ASN A 42 -9.12 22.29 17.38
CA ASN A 42 -9.01 22.30 18.82
C ASN A 42 -9.51 21.02 19.52
N LEU A 43 -10.37 20.21 18.87
CA LEU A 43 -10.93 18.97 19.44
C LEU A 43 -10.24 17.73 18.92
N LEU A 44 -10.16 17.53 17.60
CA LEU A 44 -9.50 16.37 16.97
C LEU A 44 -7.99 16.42 17.06
N GLY A 45 -7.42 17.60 17.23
CA GLY A 45 -5.98 17.80 17.41
C GLY A 45 -5.71 19.17 18.01
N LYS A 46 -4.65 19.29 18.79
CA LYS A 46 -4.21 20.51 19.45
C LYS A 46 -2.75 20.78 19.15
N ARG A 47 -2.32 22.04 19.25
CA ARG A 47 -0.91 22.37 19.30
C ARG A 47 -0.32 21.89 20.62
N VAL A 48 0.86 21.27 20.56
CA VAL A 48 1.51 20.70 21.73
C VAL A 48 2.84 21.42 22.02
N ASP A 49 3.21 21.51 23.29
CA ASP A 49 4.49 21.99 23.75
C ASP A 49 5.54 20.85 23.65
N TYR A 50 6.79 21.16 23.94
CA TYR A 50 7.93 20.22 23.87
C TYR A 50 8.07 19.57 22.49
N SER A 51 7.86 20.36 21.47
CA SER A 51 8.02 19.98 20.06
C SER A 51 8.83 20.98 19.30
N GLY A 52 9.57 20.49 18.32
CA GLY A 52 10.41 21.31 17.46
C GLY A 52 10.35 20.79 16.03
N ARG A 53 10.89 21.55 15.09
CA ARG A 53 10.95 21.17 13.68
C ARG A 53 12.27 21.59 13.07
N SER A 54 12.89 20.71 12.29
CA SER A 54 14.11 21.01 11.54
C SER A 54 14.21 20.20 10.26
N VAL A 55 15.12 20.57 9.39
CA VAL A 55 15.48 19.82 8.18
C VAL A 55 16.14 18.51 8.57
N ILE A 56 15.95 17.48 7.77
CA ILE A 56 16.57 16.16 7.94
C ILE A 56 17.76 15.98 7.00
N VAL A 57 18.74 15.22 7.47
CA VAL A 57 19.88 14.76 6.68
C VAL A 57 20.14 13.29 6.97
N VAL A 58 20.85 12.62 6.09
CA VAL A 58 21.19 11.21 6.29
C VAL A 58 22.18 11.03 7.42
N GLY A 59 21.98 10.02 8.26
CA GLY A 59 22.89 9.60 9.32
C GLY A 59 23.29 8.12 9.13
N PRO A 60 24.21 7.78 8.22
CA PRO A 60 24.60 6.41 7.97
C PRO A 60 25.30 5.73 9.15
N GLU A 61 25.90 6.52 10.03
CA GLU A 61 26.59 6.07 11.25
C GLU A 61 25.64 5.64 12.37
N LEU A 62 24.37 6.07 12.32
CA LEU A 62 23.38 5.78 13.35
C LEU A 62 22.99 4.30 13.33
N LYS A 63 22.66 3.78 14.52
CA LYS A 63 21.97 2.49 14.65
C LYS A 63 20.50 2.67 14.26
N PHE A 64 19.85 1.56 13.93
CA PHE A 64 18.47 1.59 13.44
C PHE A 64 17.49 2.26 14.40
N TRP A 65 17.67 2.10 15.70
CA TRP A 65 16.84 2.72 16.75
C TRP A 65 17.25 4.14 17.16
N GLN A 66 18.31 4.70 16.56
CA GLN A 66 18.84 5.99 16.91
C GLN A 66 18.46 7.10 15.92
N CYS A 67 18.35 8.33 16.43
CA CYS A 67 18.28 9.53 15.62
C CYS A 67 19.27 10.58 16.13
N GLY A 68 19.80 11.39 15.21
CA GLY A 68 20.69 12.49 15.55
C GLY A 68 19.89 13.77 15.83
N LEU A 69 19.90 14.24 17.06
CA LEU A 69 19.21 15.46 17.47
C LEU A 69 20.21 16.62 17.63
N PRO A 70 20.00 17.77 16.98
CA PRO A 70 20.86 18.94 17.14
C PRO A 70 20.96 19.37 18.62
N LYS A 71 22.18 19.58 19.13
CA LYS A 71 22.43 19.93 20.54
C LYS A 71 21.60 21.11 21.02
N LYS A 72 21.52 22.18 20.23
CA LYS A 72 20.72 23.36 20.57
C LYS A 72 19.22 23.10 20.64
N MET A 73 18.72 22.23 19.79
CA MET A 73 17.32 21.82 19.81
C MET A 73 17.03 20.94 21.04
N ALA A 74 17.91 19.99 21.32
CA ALA A 74 17.81 19.13 22.50
C ALA A 74 17.80 19.94 23.81
N LEU A 75 18.67 20.94 23.92
CA LEU A 75 18.73 21.81 25.09
C LEU A 75 17.40 22.52 25.39
N GLU A 76 16.70 22.98 24.35
CA GLU A 76 15.45 23.70 24.55
C GLU A 76 14.27 22.70 24.79
N LEU A 77 14.27 21.57 24.11
CA LEU A 77 13.21 20.55 24.26
C LEU A 77 13.26 19.88 25.64
N PHE A 78 14.47 19.56 26.15
CA PHE A 78 14.66 18.87 27.42
C PHE A 78 14.87 19.84 28.61
N LYS A 79 14.70 21.13 28.42
CA LYS A 79 14.92 22.18 29.43
C LYS A 79 14.32 21.88 30.80
N PRO A 80 13.06 21.40 30.95
CA PRO A 80 12.51 21.09 32.27
C PRO A 80 13.23 19.93 32.98
N PHE A 81 13.60 18.92 32.23
CA PHE A 81 14.29 17.73 32.74
C PHE A 81 15.71 18.08 33.19
N ILE A 82 16.41 18.90 32.42
CA ILE A 82 17.74 19.42 32.75
C ILE A 82 17.68 20.27 34.04
N MET A 83 16.69 21.18 34.12
CA MET A 83 16.52 22.00 35.30
C MET A 83 16.22 21.16 36.56
N LYS A 84 15.42 20.12 36.43
CA LYS A 84 15.13 19.19 37.54
C LYS A 84 16.41 18.47 37.97
N LYS A 85 17.16 17.92 37.04
CA LYS A 85 18.40 17.17 37.32
C LYS A 85 19.50 18.04 37.93
N LEU A 86 19.70 19.28 37.46
CA LEU A 86 20.64 20.25 38.05
C LEU A 86 20.32 20.61 39.50
N VAL A 87 19.04 20.62 39.85
CA VAL A 87 18.63 20.84 41.25
C VAL A 87 18.82 19.57 42.11
N GLU A 88 18.57 18.40 41.56
CA GLU A 88 18.76 17.10 42.25
C GLU A 88 20.25 16.81 42.49
N GLN A 89 21.14 17.14 41.54
CA GLN A 89 22.59 16.95 41.66
C GLN A 89 23.25 18.00 42.60
N GLY A 90 22.53 19.08 42.91
CA GLY A 90 23.01 20.14 43.79
C GLY A 90 23.79 21.24 43.09
N ASP A 91 23.93 21.22 41.80
CA ASP A 91 24.60 22.27 41.01
C ASP A 91 23.87 23.61 41.05
N SER A 92 22.56 23.55 41.39
CA SER A 92 21.75 24.74 41.58
C SER A 92 20.85 24.62 42.78
N TYR A 93 20.82 25.64 43.63
CA TYR A 93 19.98 25.67 44.84
C TYR A 93 18.48 25.80 44.56
N ASN A 94 18.11 26.28 43.42
CA ASN A 94 16.67 26.42 43.04
C ASN A 94 16.45 26.41 41.54
N ILE A 95 15.21 26.21 41.11
CA ILE A 95 14.81 26.17 39.72
C ILE A 95 15.15 27.46 38.93
N LYS A 96 15.09 28.62 39.60
CA LYS A 96 15.43 29.90 39.01
C LYS A 96 16.94 30.03 38.71
N GLY A 97 17.76 29.45 39.57
CA GLY A 97 19.20 29.29 39.34
C GLY A 97 19.50 28.36 38.19
N ALA A 98 18.88 27.16 38.20
CA ALA A 98 19.03 26.21 37.12
C ALA A 98 18.60 26.79 35.74
N LYS A 99 17.50 27.54 35.70
CA LYS A 99 17.05 28.21 34.47
C LYS A 99 18.12 29.19 33.93
N ARG A 100 18.75 29.98 34.80
CA ARG A 100 19.83 30.91 34.41
C ARG A 100 21.10 30.20 33.96
N MET A 101 21.41 29.00 34.52
CA MET A 101 22.52 28.17 34.05
C MET A 101 22.26 27.63 32.65
N VAL A 102 21.08 27.13 32.39
CA VAL A 102 20.65 26.65 31.08
C VAL A 102 20.63 27.78 30.03
N GLU A 103 20.08 28.94 30.36
CA GLU A 103 20.10 30.14 29.48
C GLU A 103 21.51 30.64 29.15
N LYS A 104 22.48 30.48 30.07
CA LYS A 104 23.90 30.85 29.86
C LYS A 104 24.69 29.70 29.23
N VAL A 105 24.10 28.56 29.00
CA VAL A 105 24.71 27.37 28.38
C VAL A 105 26.07 27.04 29.03
N ARG A 106 26.09 26.82 30.34
CA ARG A 106 27.31 26.44 31.05
C ARG A 106 27.76 25.01 30.69
N PRO A 107 29.06 24.68 30.81
CA PRO A 107 29.56 23.33 30.49
C PRO A 107 28.83 22.22 31.18
N GLU A 108 28.53 22.36 32.47
CA GLU A 108 27.82 21.37 33.31
C GLU A 108 26.44 21.02 32.77
N VAL A 109 25.82 21.94 32.03
CA VAL A 109 24.49 21.69 31.41
C VAL A 109 24.59 20.67 30.28
N TRP A 110 25.71 20.57 29.59
CA TRP A 110 25.90 19.59 28.53
C TRP A 110 26.02 18.17 29.10
N ASP A 111 26.75 18.01 30.18
CA ASP A 111 26.92 16.71 30.84
C ASP A 111 25.56 16.19 31.37
N VAL A 112 24.79 17.08 31.99
CA VAL A 112 23.44 16.78 32.45
C VAL A 112 22.49 16.49 31.29
N LEU A 113 22.61 17.21 30.17
CA LEU A 113 21.81 16.96 28.98
C LEU A 113 22.09 15.56 28.43
N GLU A 114 23.34 15.15 28.35
CA GLU A 114 23.73 13.82 27.86
C GLU A 114 23.16 12.73 28.76
N GLU A 115 23.20 12.91 30.08
CA GLU A 115 22.60 11.98 31.03
C GLU A 115 21.06 11.92 30.92
N VAL A 116 20.38 13.05 30.74
CA VAL A 116 18.92 13.13 30.59
C VAL A 116 18.43 12.50 29.29
N ILE A 117 19.21 12.59 28.23
CA ILE A 117 18.84 12.03 26.91
C ILE A 117 18.97 10.52 26.91
N GLN A 118 19.89 9.96 27.68
CA GLN A 118 19.99 8.51 27.81
C GLN A 118 18.65 7.93 28.28
N GLU A 119 18.20 6.91 27.56
CA GLU A 119 16.93 6.21 27.84
C GLU A 119 15.64 7.03 27.68
N HIS A 120 15.69 8.28 27.19
CA HIS A 120 14.52 9.11 26.96
C HIS A 120 14.17 9.14 25.45
N PRO A 121 13.21 8.31 25.00
CA PRO A 121 12.87 8.27 23.56
C PRO A 121 12.25 9.59 23.11
N VAL A 122 12.51 9.95 21.86
CA VAL A 122 11.84 11.06 21.17
C VAL A 122 11.07 10.55 19.97
N MET A 123 9.94 11.18 19.67
CA MET A 123 9.13 10.82 18.51
C MET A 123 9.46 11.75 17.34
N LEU A 124 9.70 11.17 16.17
CA LEU A 124 9.84 11.89 14.91
C LEU A 124 8.58 11.73 14.06
N ASN A 125 8.15 12.81 13.44
CA ASN A 125 7.00 12.82 12.54
C ASN A 125 7.32 13.57 11.24
N ARG A 126 6.94 13.01 10.11
CA ARG A 126 6.96 13.72 8.82
C ARG A 126 5.53 13.96 8.33
N ALA A 127 5.22 15.19 7.98
CA ALA A 127 3.98 15.55 7.32
C ALA A 127 4.11 15.42 5.78
N PRO A 128 3.10 14.84 5.08
CA PRO A 128 1.85 14.32 5.61
C PRO A 128 2.00 12.93 6.26
N THR A 129 1.33 12.72 7.39
CA THR A 129 1.29 11.42 8.07
C THR A 129 0.21 10.58 7.41
N LEU A 130 0.60 9.66 6.53
CA LEU A 130 -0.33 8.85 5.75
C LEU A 130 -0.75 7.58 6.50
N HIS A 131 0.16 7.01 7.28
CA HIS A 131 -0.06 5.79 8.06
C HIS A 131 0.64 5.88 9.42
N ARG A 132 0.40 4.90 10.29
CA ARG A 132 0.93 4.91 11.67
C ARG A 132 2.46 4.96 11.73
N LEU A 133 3.18 4.41 10.74
CA LEU A 133 4.64 4.44 10.67
C LEU A 133 5.22 5.81 10.28
N GLY A 134 4.38 6.79 9.95
CA GLY A 134 4.78 8.20 9.79
C GLY A 134 5.13 8.90 11.10
N ILE A 135 4.92 8.22 12.26
CA ILE A 135 5.35 8.64 13.58
C ILE A 135 6.07 7.46 14.23
N GLN A 136 7.37 7.60 14.49
CA GLN A 136 8.17 6.57 15.15
C GLN A 136 9.01 7.17 16.26
N ALA A 137 9.30 6.37 17.27
CA ALA A 137 10.18 6.75 18.35
C ALA A 137 11.62 6.30 18.08
N PHE A 138 12.56 7.08 18.56
CA PHE A 138 13.99 6.85 18.45
C PHE A 138 14.69 7.22 19.74
N GLU A 139 15.84 6.64 19.99
CA GLU A 139 16.77 7.09 21.02
C GLU A 139 17.60 8.23 20.46
N PRO A 140 17.58 9.44 21.06
CA PRO A 140 18.32 10.57 20.54
C PRO A 140 19.81 10.48 20.84
N VAL A 141 20.62 10.83 19.84
CA VAL A 141 22.06 11.03 19.96
C VAL A 141 22.36 12.48 19.62
N LEU A 142 23.15 13.16 20.43
CA LEU A 142 23.51 14.56 20.21
C LEU A 142 24.44 14.71 19.01
N VAL A 143 24.05 15.58 18.08
CA VAL A 143 24.84 15.86 16.87
C VAL A 143 25.10 17.34 16.75
N GLU A 144 26.24 17.67 16.15
CA GLU A 144 26.58 19.06 15.80
C GLU A 144 25.78 19.51 14.58
N GLY A 145 25.54 20.81 14.48
CA GLY A 145 24.79 21.39 13.37
C GLY A 145 23.37 21.79 13.75
N LYS A 146 22.49 21.90 12.74
CA LYS A 146 21.09 22.34 12.89
C LYS A 146 20.09 21.35 12.32
N ALA A 147 20.56 20.35 11.60
CA ALA A 147 19.71 19.34 10.94
C ALA A 147 19.60 18.08 11.79
N ILE A 148 18.43 17.45 11.74
CA ILE A 148 18.19 16.15 12.36
C ILE A 148 18.81 15.08 11.47
N LYS A 149 19.61 14.18 12.05
CA LYS A 149 20.12 13.02 11.34
C LYS A 149 19.13 11.86 11.45
N LEU A 150 18.78 11.27 10.30
CA LEU A 150 17.83 10.18 10.21
C LEU A 150 18.50 8.93 9.64
N HIS A 151 18.17 7.77 10.21
CA HIS A 151 18.66 6.49 9.69
C HIS A 151 18.09 6.22 8.28
N PRO A 152 18.91 5.82 7.30
CA PRO A 152 18.46 5.68 5.92
C PRO A 152 17.35 4.64 5.71
N LEU A 153 17.33 3.54 6.47
CA LEU A 153 16.33 2.48 6.31
C LEU A 153 14.91 2.88 6.74
N VAL A 154 14.75 3.86 7.61
CA VAL A 154 13.42 4.34 8.02
C VAL A 154 12.81 5.36 7.05
N CYS A 155 13.58 5.86 6.09
CA CYS A 155 13.10 6.84 5.10
C CYS A 155 11.91 6.32 4.30
N THR A 156 11.87 5.02 3.98
CA THR A 156 10.76 4.38 3.27
C THR A 156 9.46 4.48 4.07
N ALA A 157 9.50 4.21 5.38
CA ALA A 157 8.34 4.27 6.26
C ALA A 157 7.80 5.70 6.42
N PHE A 158 8.68 6.69 6.47
CA PHE A 158 8.30 8.11 6.52
C PHE A 158 7.96 8.69 5.14
N ASN A 159 8.24 7.97 4.05
CA ASN A 159 8.25 8.50 2.69
C ASN A 159 9.06 9.81 2.60
N ALA A 160 10.25 9.82 3.24
CA ALA A 160 11.12 10.96 3.37
C ALA A 160 12.30 10.89 2.41
N ASP A 161 12.69 12.03 1.88
CA ASP A 161 13.93 12.21 1.14
C ASP A 161 14.72 13.39 1.70
N PHE A 162 15.95 13.55 1.24
CA PHE A 162 16.88 14.57 1.79
C PHE A 162 17.03 15.78 0.86
N ASP A 163 15.98 16.11 0.11
CA ASP A 163 15.94 17.25 -0.82
C ASP A 163 15.56 18.59 -0.15
N GLY A 164 15.39 18.59 1.17
CA GLY A 164 14.94 19.73 1.97
C GLY A 164 13.75 19.42 2.87
N ASP A 165 13.37 18.16 2.98
CA ASP A 165 12.32 17.71 3.87
C ASP A 165 12.60 18.09 5.32
N GLN A 166 11.52 18.38 6.05
CA GLN A 166 11.54 18.70 7.47
C GLN A 166 10.75 17.67 8.27
N MET A 167 11.22 17.37 9.46
CA MET A 167 10.51 16.52 10.42
C MET A 167 10.28 17.24 11.73
N ALA A 168 9.16 16.94 12.37
CA ALA A 168 8.84 17.39 13.72
C ALA A 168 9.40 16.40 14.75
N VAL A 169 9.90 16.93 15.86
CA VAL A 169 10.36 16.16 17.04
C VAL A 169 9.40 16.42 18.18
N HIS A 170 8.99 15.39 18.89
CA HIS A 170 8.15 15.47 20.07
C HIS A 170 8.78 14.69 21.23
N VAL A 171 8.77 15.27 22.41
CA VAL A 171 9.31 14.67 23.62
C VAL A 171 8.17 14.21 24.51
N PRO A 172 8.02 12.89 24.78
CA PRO A 172 7.05 12.39 25.73
C PRO A 172 7.44 12.80 27.16
N ILE A 173 6.51 13.33 27.93
CA ILE A 173 6.78 13.93 29.23
C ILE A 173 6.55 12.90 30.36
N SER A 174 5.41 12.19 30.34
CA SER A 174 5.08 11.22 31.40
C SER A 174 5.82 9.90 31.23
N VAL A 175 5.99 9.16 32.33
CA VAL A 175 6.65 7.84 32.29
C VAL A 175 5.86 6.84 31.47
N GLU A 176 4.54 6.92 31.55
CA GLU A 176 3.63 6.07 30.74
C GLU A 176 3.81 6.34 29.25
N ALA A 177 3.87 7.63 28.83
CA ALA A 177 4.09 8.00 27.44
C ALA A 177 5.47 7.57 26.95
N GLN A 178 6.50 7.65 27.82
CA GLN A 178 7.85 7.15 27.49
C GLN A 178 7.86 5.62 27.32
N ALA A 179 7.15 4.91 28.18
CA ALA A 179 7.00 3.46 28.09
C ALA A 179 6.28 3.05 26.78
N GLU A 180 5.17 3.70 26.44
CA GLU A 180 4.47 3.47 25.18
C GLU A 180 5.35 3.80 23.96
N ALA A 181 6.10 4.90 23.99
CA ALA A 181 7.04 5.26 22.94
C ALA A 181 8.12 4.19 22.75
N ARG A 182 8.63 3.62 23.84
CA ARG A 182 9.70 2.61 23.82
C ARG A 182 9.18 1.22 23.37
N PHE A 183 8.05 0.78 23.89
CA PHE A 183 7.55 -0.58 23.62
C PHE A 183 6.73 -0.69 22.33
N LEU A 184 5.94 0.33 21.98
CA LEU A 184 5.05 0.28 20.81
C LEU A 184 5.57 1.05 19.60
N MET A 185 6.21 2.21 19.81
CA MET A 185 6.54 3.14 18.73
C MET A 185 8.01 3.13 18.30
N LEU A 186 8.89 2.43 19.03
CA LEU A 186 10.31 2.37 18.66
C LEU A 186 10.47 1.80 17.26
N SER A 187 11.34 2.37 16.45
CA SER A 187 11.59 1.93 15.07
C SER A 187 11.93 0.45 14.98
N ALA A 188 12.67 -0.10 15.95
CA ALA A 188 13.04 -1.51 16.02
C ALA A 188 11.83 -2.46 16.12
N ASN A 189 10.70 -2.01 16.63
CA ASN A 189 9.47 -2.80 16.78
C ASN A 189 8.52 -2.65 15.58
N ASN A 190 8.85 -1.81 14.60
CA ASN A 190 8.01 -1.48 13.46
C ASN A 190 8.71 -1.81 12.14
N ILE A 191 9.10 -3.06 11.96
CA ILE A 191 9.81 -3.56 10.77
C ILE A 191 8.83 -3.90 9.65
N LEU A 192 7.66 -4.48 9.98
CA LEU A 192 6.67 -4.93 9.03
C LEU A 192 5.66 -3.83 8.67
N ALA A 193 5.21 -3.84 7.43
CA ALA A 193 4.15 -2.96 6.96
C ALA A 193 2.77 -3.48 7.39
N PRO A 194 1.91 -2.64 7.97
CA PRO A 194 0.57 -3.08 8.39
C PRO A 194 -0.36 -3.39 7.21
N LYS A 195 -0.02 -3.01 5.97
CA LYS A 195 -0.86 -3.21 4.78
C LYS A 195 -0.84 -4.66 4.24
N ASP A 196 0.31 -5.31 4.25
CA ASP A 196 0.55 -6.62 3.66
C ASP A 196 1.39 -7.57 4.54
N GLY A 197 2.01 -7.05 5.62
CA GLY A 197 2.91 -7.82 6.47
C GLY A 197 4.32 -7.98 5.91
N SER A 198 4.64 -7.40 4.75
CA SER A 198 5.99 -7.41 4.20
C SER A 198 6.92 -6.46 4.95
N PRO A 199 8.25 -6.70 4.94
CA PRO A 199 9.19 -5.76 5.54
C PRO A 199 9.17 -4.40 4.84
N ILE A 200 8.91 -3.32 5.59
CA ILE A 200 8.95 -1.95 5.07
C ILE A 200 10.37 -1.38 5.09
N THR A 201 11.20 -1.86 6.00
CA THR A 201 12.58 -1.39 6.22
C THR A 201 13.57 -2.14 5.34
N THR A 202 13.31 -2.15 4.04
CA THR A 202 14.20 -2.79 3.06
C THR A 202 15.34 -1.87 2.65
N PRO A 203 16.55 -2.41 2.36
CA PRO A 203 17.63 -1.65 1.77
C PRO A 203 17.21 -0.94 0.49
N THR A 204 17.78 0.22 0.23
CA THR A 204 17.47 1.04 -0.95
C THR A 204 18.74 1.59 -1.59
N GLN A 205 18.67 1.94 -2.87
CA GLN A 205 19.70 2.64 -3.62
C GLN A 205 21.12 2.04 -3.42
N ASP A 206 22.06 2.78 -2.82
CA ASP A 206 23.45 2.38 -2.66
C ASP A 206 23.64 1.12 -1.81
N MET A 207 22.73 0.83 -0.87
CA MET A 207 22.77 -0.39 -0.07
C MET A 207 22.50 -1.63 -0.92
N ILE A 208 21.52 -1.55 -1.83
CA ILE A 208 21.23 -2.62 -2.80
C ILE A 208 22.41 -2.76 -3.77
N LEU A 209 22.87 -1.63 -4.29
CA LEU A 209 23.94 -1.60 -5.28
C LEU A 209 25.22 -2.25 -4.76
N GLY A 210 25.61 -1.93 -3.50
CA GLY A 210 26.76 -2.53 -2.85
C GLY A 210 26.59 -4.02 -2.58
N SER A 211 25.42 -4.47 -2.14
CA SER A 211 25.13 -5.89 -1.92
C SER A 211 25.11 -6.67 -3.22
N TYR A 212 24.53 -6.10 -4.27
CA TYR A 212 24.52 -6.68 -5.62
C TYR A 212 25.94 -6.83 -6.18
N TYR A 213 26.74 -5.76 -6.10
CA TYR A 213 28.13 -5.79 -6.55
C TYR A 213 28.94 -6.84 -5.78
N LEU A 214 28.75 -6.93 -4.46
CA LEU A 214 29.45 -7.88 -3.60
C LEU A 214 29.13 -9.34 -3.98
N THR A 215 27.86 -9.64 -4.27
CA THR A 215 27.39 -11.01 -4.56
C THR A 215 27.44 -11.39 -6.04
N HIS A 216 27.88 -10.48 -6.91
CA HIS A 216 27.97 -10.72 -8.35
C HIS A 216 28.99 -11.84 -8.65
N PRO A 217 28.66 -12.83 -9.51
CA PRO A 217 29.51 -14.00 -9.76
C PRO A 217 30.76 -13.73 -10.60
N GLY A 218 30.97 -12.47 -11.05
CA GLY A 218 31.94 -12.16 -12.08
C GLY A 218 31.43 -12.53 -13.47
N THR A 219 32.12 -12.14 -14.53
CA THR A 219 31.72 -12.50 -15.89
C THR A 219 32.29 -13.85 -16.28
N ALA A 220 31.44 -14.81 -16.58
CA ALA A 220 31.83 -16.09 -17.16
C ALA A 220 32.49 -15.97 -18.57
N ASP A 221 32.23 -14.82 -19.25
CA ASP A 221 32.67 -14.59 -20.64
C ASP A 221 34.04 -13.90 -20.81
N ARG A 222 34.78 -13.69 -19.73
CA ARG A 222 36.15 -13.22 -19.87
C ARG A 222 37.04 -14.39 -20.29
N SER A 223 37.00 -14.69 -21.55
CA SER A 223 37.86 -15.70 -22.18
C SER A 223 39.37 -15.43 -22.06
N THR A 224 39.79 -14.35 -21.42
CA THR A 224 41.21 -13.94 -21.37
C THR A 224 41.69 -13.31 -20.05
N ALA A 225 40.88 -13.11 -19.03
CA ALA A 225 41.36 -12.59 -17.74
C ALA A 225 40.70 -13.31 -16.58
N THR A 226 41.35 -14.36 -16.07
CA THR A 226 41.07 -14.92 -14.74
C THR A 226 41.21 -13.81 -13.68
N GLU A 227 40.22 -13.68 -12.82
CA GLU A 227 40.31 -12.80 -11.65
C GLU A 227 41.56 -13.15 -10.83
N LYS A 228 42.18 -12.14 -10.22
CA LYS A 228 43.40 -12.41 -9.42
C LYS A 228 43.08 -13.33 -8.26
N GLY A 229 43.77 -14.50 -8.21
CA GLY A 229 43.58 -15.48 -7.15
C GLY A 229 42.46 -16.49 -7.36
N ASP A 230 41.91 -16.60 -8.56
CA ASP A 230 40.89 -17.59 -8.91
C ASP A 230 41.37 -19.02 -8.67
N GLY A 231 40.52 -19.87 -8.06
CA GLY A 231 40.87 -21.27 -7.73
C GLY A 231 41.73 -21.47 -6.47
N LYS A 232 42.09 -20.42 -5.73
CA LYS A 232 42.83 -20.56 -4.47
C LYS A 232 42.00 -21.28 -3.40
N ILE A 233 42.68 -21.99 -2.53
CA ILE A 233 42.11 -22.77 -1.41
C ILE A 233 42.54 -22.10 -0.11
N PHE A 234 41.63 -21.88 0.79
CA PHE A 234 41.84 -21.26 2.11
C PHE A 234 41.36 -22.20 3.20
N THR A 235 42.03 -22.14 4.35
CA THR A 235 41.72 -22.95 5.52
C THR A 235 40.53 -22.40 6.30
N ASP A 236 40.33 -21.09 6.24
CA ASP A 236 39.27 -20.42 6.97
C ASP A 236 38.84 -19.12 6.23
N ILE A 237 37.66 -18.56 6.58
CA ILE A 237 37.16 -17.31 6.04
C ILE A 237 38.06 -16.14 6.42
N ASP A 238 38.65 -16.16 7.61
CA ASP A 238 39.54 -15.10 8.08
C ASP A 238 40.85 -15.03 7.27
N GLU A 239 41.42 -16.17 6.90
CA GLU A 239 42.58 -16.24 6.00
C GLU A 239 42.24 -15.69 4.61
N MET A 240 41.07 -16.05 4.08
CA MET A 240 40.54 -15.50 2.81
C MET A 240 40.38 -13.98 2.89
N THR A 241 39.79 -13.47 3.97
CA THR A 241 39.58 -12.05 4.19
C THR A 241 40.89 -11.29 4.26
N LEU A 242 41.91 -11.89 4.93
CA LEU A 242 43.24 -11.28 4.98
C LEU A 242 43.91 -11.26 3.60
N ALA A 243 43.79 -12.34 2.82
CA ALA A 243 44.30 -12.39 1.45
C ALA A 243 43.60 -11.37 0.54
N TYR A 244 42.30 -11.15 0.73
CA TYR A 244 41.56 -10.12 0.02
C TYR A 244 42.04 -8.71 0.41
N GLN A 245 42.22 -8.41 1.69
CA GLN A 245 42.71 -7.11 2.17
C GLN A 245 44.13 -6.81 1.68
N ASN A 246 44.97 -7.82 1.58
CA ASN A 246 46.32 -7.71 1.01
C ASN A 246 46.32 -7.56 -0.53
N GLY A 247 45.16 -7.73 -1.18
CA GLY A 247 45.04 -7.63 -2.63
C GLY A 247 45.59 -8.86 -3.39
N ASP A 248 45.70 -10.02 -2.72
CA ASP A 248 46.15 -11.28 -3.34
C ASP A 248 45.03 -12.04 -4.04
N VAL A 249 43.78 -11.68 -3.74
CA VAL A 249 42.56 -12.23 -4.31
C VAL A 249 41.58 -11.11 -4.66
N GLY A 250 40.90 -11.22 -5.81
CA GLY A 250 39.85 -10.31 -6.24
C GLY A 250 38.52 -10.58 -5.54
N LEU A 251 37.65 -9.60 -5.51
CA LEU A 251 36.34 -9.71 -4.86
C LEU A 251 35.42 -10.76 -5.51
N HIS A 252 35.48 -10.86 -6.84
CA HIS A 252 34.64 -11.77 -7.62
C HIS A 252 35.39 -13.09 -7.99
N ALA A 253 36.60 -13.31 -7.43
CA ALA A 253 37.35 -14.54 -7.64
C ALA A 253 36.61 -15.72 -7.00
N LYS A 254 36.54 -16.84 -7.73
CA LYS A 254 36.02 -18.10 -7.20
C LYS A 254 37.09 -18.79 -6.37
N VAL A 255 36.80 -19.00 -5.10
CA VAL A 255 37.74 -19.60 -4.14
C VAL A 255 37.10 -20.78 -3.43
N LYS A 256 37.93 -21.65 -2.88
CA LYS A 256 37.48 -22.77 -2.05
C LYS A 256 37.88 -22.51 -0.61
N VAL A 257 36.91 -22.42 0.26
CA VAL A 257 37.14 -22.20 1.69
C VAL A 257 36.65 -23.40 2.47
N ARG A 258 37.42 -23.82 3.47
CA ARG A 258 36.98 -24.87 4.37
C ARG A 258 36.02 -24.34 5.39
N MET A 259 34.77 -24.81 5.31
CA MET A 259 33.72 -24.49 6.27
C MET A 259 33.61 -25.57 7.33
N PHE A 260 33.40 -25.17 8.56
CA PHE A 260 33.18 -26.07 9.70
C PHE A 260 31.71 -25.94 10.14
N ALA A 261 31.06 -27.06 10.37
CA ALA A 261 29.74 -27.08 10.97
C ALA A 261 29.85 -27.31 12.49
N PRO A 262 28.96 -26.77 13.31
CA PRO A 262 29.03 -26.85 14.77
C PRO A 262 29.12 -28.25 15.33
N ASP A 263 28.54 -29.26 14.64
CA ASP A 263 28.40 -30.63 15.13
C ASP A 263 29.30 -31.64 14.38
N VAL A 264 30.18 -31.17 13.50
CA VAL A 264 30.99 -32.07 12.67
C VAL A 264 32.48 -31.68 12.68
N ASP A 265 33.32 -32.54 13.17
CA ASP A 265 34.78 -32.35 13.29
C ASP A 265 35.54 -32.24 11.93
N ARG A 266 34.89 -32.54 10.81
CA ARG A 266 35.51 -32.52 9.50
C ARG A 266 34.96 -31.35 8.67
N GLY A 267 35.81 -30.34 8.41
CA GLY A 267 35.45 -29.24 7.47
C GLY A 267 35.37 -29.75 6.03
N LYS A 268 34.40 -29.24 5.26
CA LYS A 268 34.22 -29.45 3.81
C LYS A 268 34.68 -28.19 3.06
N LEU A 269 35.31 -28.40 1.89
CA LEU A 269 35.65 -27.30 0.99
C LEU A 269 34.39 -26.86 0.24
N VAL A 270 33.97 -25.59 0.42
CA VAL A 270 32.86 -24.95 -0.28
C VAL A 270 33.45 -24.00 -1.32
N GLU A 271 32.95 -24.06 -2.54
CA GLU A 271 33.35 -23.20 -3.65
C GLU A 271 32.33 -22.09 -3.85
N SER A 272 32.77 -20.85 -3.72
CA SER A 272 31.95 -19.66 -4.02
C SER A 272 32.84 -18.44 -4.29
N THR A 273 32.26 -17.27 -4.52
CA THR A 273 33.03 -16.03 -4.68
C THR A 273 33.44 -15.46 -3.32
N VAL A 274 34.57 -14.75 -3.27
CA VAL A 274 35.00 -14.04 -2.05
C VAL A 274 33.91 -13.12 -1.50
N GLY A 275 33.23 -12.41 -2.39
CA GLY A 275 32.16 -11.50 -1.98
C GLY A 275 30.98 -12.21 -1.30
N ARG A 276 30.58 -13.40 -1.78
CA ARG A 276 29.50 -14.17 -1.16
C ARG A 276 29.89 -14.70 0.21
N PHE A 277 31.14 -15.14 0.40
CA PHE A 277 31.62 -15.50 1.75
C PHE A 277 31.56 -14.32 2.71
N LEU A 278 32.00 -13.14 2.29
CA LEU A 278 31.93 -11.91 3.10
C LEU A 278 30.50 -11.47 3.42
N PHE A 279 29.57 -11.67 2.48
CA PHE A 279 28.16 -11.40 2.70
C PHE A 279 27.55 -12.34 3.74
N ASN A 280 27.81 -13.63 3.59
CA ASN A 280 27.31 -14.65 4.51
C ASN A 280 27.87 -14.54 5.94
N GLN A 281 29.04 -13.91 6.11
CA GLN A 281 29.59 -13.63 7.44
C GLN A 281 28.76 -12.63 8.25
N LYS A 282 27.96 -11.80 7.57
CA LYS A 282 27.18 -10.72 8.19
C LYS A 282 25.69 -11.03 8.36
N ILE A 283 25.21 -12.12 7.77
CA ILE A 283 23.83 -12.60 7.89
C ILE A 283 23.79 -13.88 8.74
N PRO A 284 22.70 -14.12 9.47
CA PRO A 284 22.48 -15.40 10.15
C PRO A 284 22.51 -16.56 9.15
N GLN A 285 23.02 -17.73 9.59
CA GLN A 285 23.20 -18.92 8.72
C GLN A 285 22.13 -20.00 8.96
N ASP A 286 20.94 -19.60 9.45
CA ASP A 286 19.80 -20.45 9.79
C ASP A 286 18.47 -19.92 9.22
N LEU A 287 18.55 -19.24 8.05
CA LEU A 287 17.38 -18.63 7.42
C LEU A 287 16.51 -19.60 6.61
N GLY A 288 16.97 -20.86 6.43
CA GLY A 288 16.19 -21.91 5.77
C GLY A 288 16.24 -21.89 4.24
N TYR A 289 17.24 -21.24 3.63
CA TYR A 289 17.50 -21.41 2.19
C TYR A 289 18.21 -22.73 1.89
N VAL A 290 18.95 -23.23 2.84
CA VAL A 290 19.66 -24.52 2.76
C VAL A 290 19.15 -25.44 3.86
N ASN A 291 18.80 -26.69 3.49
CA ASN A 291 18.49 -27.71 4.47
C ASN A 291 19.77 -28.13 5.19
N ARG A 292 19.95 -27.68 6.43
CA ARG A 292 21.13 -27.94 7.25
C ARG A 292 21.32 -29.41 7.64
N ASP A 293 20.26 -30.19 7.61
CA ASP A 293 20.30 -31.62 7.88
C ASP A 293 20.95 -32.38 6.71
N GLU A 294 20.81 -31.90 5.48
CA GLU A 294 21.38 -32.51 4.28
C GLU A 294 22.79 -31.96 3.94
N ASP A 295 22.95 -30.63 3.97
CA ASP A 295 24.25 -29.97 3.71
C ASP A 295 24.54 -28.87 4.74
N PRO A 296 25.20 -29.23 5.86
CA PRO A 296 25.49 -28.26 6.93
C PRO A 296 26.60 -27.25 6.57
N TYR A 297 27.26 -27.39 5.41
CA TYR A 297 28.42 -26.58 5.02
C TYR A 297 28.11 -25.48 4.00
N SER A 298 27.03 -25.60 3.24
CA SER A 298 26.70 -24.65 2.19
C SER A 298 26.39 -23.28 2.74
N LEU A 299 26.69 -22.23 1.94
CA LEU A 299 26.35 -20.85 2.27
C LEU A 299 24.83 -20.65 2.17
N GLU A 300 24.28 -19.89 3.08
CA GLU A 300 22.84 -19.59 3.09
C GLU A 300 22.44 -18.73 1.88
N ALA A 301 23.22 -17.70 1.56
CA ALA A 301 23.00 -16.85 0.39
C ALA A 301 24.11 -17.06 -0.64
N ASP A 302 23.99 -18.06 -1.53
CA ASP A 302 24.88 -18.29 -2.67
C ASP A 302 24.23 -17.88 -4.00
N PHE A 303 23.46 -16.80 -3.99
CA PHE A 303 22.78 -16.22 -5.13
C PHE A 303 23.07 -14.72 -5.23
N LEU A 304 22.64 -14.12 -6.33
CA LEU A 304 22.77 -12.69 -6.56
C LEU A 304 21.76 -11.92 -5.73
N CYS A 305 22.22 -11.04 -4.83
CA CYS A 305 21.37 -10.29 -3.94
C CYS A 305 20.86 -9.00 -4.60
N ASP A 306 19.73 -9.10 -5.27
CA ASP A 306 18.95 -7.95 -5.74
C ASP A 306 17.99 -7.42 -4.65
N LYS A 307 17.18 -6.41 -4.99
CA LYS A 307 16.21 -5.82 -4.07
C LYS A 307 15.21 -6.85 -3.52
N LYS A 308 14.74 -7.77 -4.37
CA LYS A 308 13.75 -8.79 -4.00
C LYS A 308 14.38 -9.82 -3.05
N ALA A 309 15.53 -10.35 -3.41
CA ALA A 309 16.28 -11.31 -2.58
C ALA A 309 16.63 -10.74 -1.20
N LEU A 310 17.03 -9.45 -1.13
CA LEU A 310 17.27 -8.79 0.15
C LEU A 310 15.98 -8.64 0.98
N GLY A 311 14.86 -8.38 0.34
CA GLY A 311 13.55 -8.36 1.01
C GLY A 311 13.19 -9.72 1.60
N ASP A 312 13.36 -10.79 0.83
CA ASP A 312 13.08 -12.16 1.27
C ASP A 312 14.02 -12.60 2.43
N ILE A 313 15.29 -12.21 2.37
CA ILE A 313 16.25 -12.47 3.47
C ILE A 313 15.78 -11.77 4.77
N ILE A 314 15.31 -10.54 4.67
CA ILE A 314 14.84 -9.79 5.84
C ILE A 314 13.57 -10.41 6.42
N ASP A 315 12.63 -10.81 5.57
CA ASP A 315 11.40 -11.48 6.01
C ASP A 315 11.68 -12.80 6.75
N ARG A 316 12.52 -13.66 6.17
CA ARG A 316 12.93 -14.91 6.82
C ARG A 316 13.67 -14.66 8.12
N CYS A 317 14.60 -13.70 8.14
CA CYS A 317 15.29 -13.33 9.38
C CYS A 317 14.34 -12.83 10.46
N TYR A 318 13.33 -12.08 10.09
CA TYR A 318 12.31 -11.62 11.03
C TYR A 318 11.52 -12.79 11.64
N ARG A 319 11.17 -13.78 10.84
CA ARG A 319 10.44 -14.97 11.31
C ARG A 319 11.25 -15.85 12.24
N VAL A 320 12.55 -16.00 11.98
CA VAL A 320 13.43 -16.87 12.79
C VAL A 320 13.96 -16.15 14.02
N HIS A 321 14.48 -14.93 13.88
CA HIS A 321 15.18 -14.18 14.93
C HIS A 321 14.39 -13.06 15.57
N GLY A 322 13.19 -12.76 15.07
CA GLY A 322 12.36 -11.66 15.56
C GLY A 322 12.99 -10.28 15.33
N ASN A 323 12.49 -9.27 16.07
CA ASN A 323 12.87 -7.87 15.89
C ASN A 323 14.38 -7.62 16.10
N THR A 324 14.95 -8.13 17.17
CA THR A 324 16.32 -7.80 17.58
C THR A 324 17.37 -8.32 16.60
N GLY A 325 17.24 -9.59 16.17
CA GLY A 325 18.14 -10.19 15.19
C GLY A 325 18.07 -9.49 13.84
N THR A 326 16.86 -9.17 13.40
CA THR A 326 16.63 -8.47 12.12
C THR A 326 17.22 -7.07 12.11
N VAL A 327 17.10 -6.32 13.20
CA VAL A 327 17.67 -4.95 13.30
C VAL A 327 19.19 -4.98 13.22
N LEU A 328 19.84 -5.94 13.89
CA LEU A 328 21.29 -6.09 13.81
C LEU A 328 21.75 -6.47 12.39
N MET A 329 21.04 -7.40 11.76
CA MET A 329 21.31 -7.77 10.37
C MET A 329 21.13 -6.58 9.40
N LEU A 330 20.07 -5.79 9.56
CA LEU A 330 19.82 -4.59 8.76
C LEU A 330 20.96 -3.56 8.88
N ASP A 331 21.47 -3.32 10.08
CA ASP A 331 22.61 -2.42 10.29
C ASP A 331 23.89 -2.97 9.63
N ASN A 332 24.09 -4.30 9.64
CA ASN A 332 25.21 -4.94 8.96
C ASN A 332 25.09 -4.81 7.43
N ILE A 333 23.91 -5.08 6.87
CA ILE A 333 23.65 -4.94 5.43
C ILE A 333 23.83 -3.49 4.99
N LYS A 334 23.33 -2.52 5.77
CA LYS A 334 23.51 -1.10 5.51
C LYS A 334 24.99 -0.71 5.42
N SER A 335 25.78 -1.05 6.44
CA SER A 335 27.19 -0.68 6.51
C SER A 335 28.01 -1.35 5.39
N MET A 336 27.73 -2.62 5.12
CA MET A 336 28.37 -3.38 4.06
C MET A 336 27.95 -2.85 2.68
N GLY A 337 26.69 -2.59 2.46
CA GLY A 337 26.17 -2.03 1.20
C GLY A 337 26.83 -0.69 0.85
N PHE A 338 26.89 0.23 1.78
CA PHE A 338 27.59 1.52 1.56
C PHE A 338 29.09 1.34 1.30
N HIS A 339 29.75 0.44 2.03
CA HIS A 339 31.18 0.19 1.86
C HIS A 339 31.49 -0.35 0.46
N TYR A 340 30.77 -1.41 0.01
CA TYR A 340 31.04 -2.02 -1.29
C TYR A 340 30.47 -1.22 -2.46
N SER A 341 29.45 -0.39 -2.26
CA SER A 341 29.02 0.59 -3.26
C SER A 341 30.12 1.62 -3.51
N THR A 342 30.79 2.08 -2.45
CA THR A 342 31.93 3.00 -2.54
C THR A 342 33.11 2.37 -3.26
N ILE A 343 33.44 1.11 -2.95
CA ILE A 343 34.55 0.36 -3.61
C ILE A 343 34.22 0.10 -5.08
N GLY A 344 32.97 -0.31 -5.37
CA GLY A 344 32.50 -0.60 -6.72
C GLY A 344 32.52 0.62 -7.64
N ALA A 345 32.47 1.82 -7.08
CA ALA A 345 32.55 3.11 -7.79
C ALA A 345 31.60 3.18 -9.01
N ILE A 346 30.40 2.59 -8.87
CA ILE A 346 29.42 2.50 -9.96
C ILE A 346 28.86 3.88 -10.27
N THR A 347 29.08 4.32 -11.51
CA THR A 347 28.65 5.65 -12.00
C THR A 347 28.15 5.56 -13.43
N ILE A 348 27.49 6.58 -13.93
CA ILE A 348 26.92 6.63 -15.27
C ILE A 348 27.70 7.59 -16.14
N SER A 349 28.05 7.16 -17.34
CA SER A 349 28.59 8.02 -18.40
C SER A 349 27.72 7.94 -19.66
N MET A 350 27.88 8.89 -20.58
CA MET A 350 27.19 8.84 -21.87
C MET A 350 27.65 7.65 -22.75
N ALA A 351 28.84 7.12 -22.49
CA ALA A 351 29.36 5.96 -23.19
C ALA A 351 28.65 4.66 -22.80
N ASP A 352 28.21 4.56 -21.54
CA ASP A 352 27.52 3.37 -21.02
C ASP A 352 26.12 3.15 -21.62
N MET A 353 25.59 4.17 -22.30
CA MET A 353 24.28 4.15 -22.94
C MET A 353 24.42 3.63 -24.37
N GLU A 354 24.52 2.33 -24.55
CA GLU A 354 24.63 1.71 -25.86
C GLU A 354 23.31 1.83 -26.64
N ILE A 355 23.41 1.90 -27.97
CA ILE A 355 22.27 1.89 -28.89
C ILE A 355 22.31 0.55 -29.62
N PRO A 356 21.25 -0.27 -29.57
CA PRO A 356 21.25 -1.58 -30.21
C PRO A 356 21.36 -1.45 -31.73
N GLU A 357 22.25 -2.21 -32.37
CA GLU A 357 22.44 -2.22 -33.81
C GLU A 357 21.17 -2.64 -34.56
N LYS A 358 20.40 -3.57 -33.96
CA LYS A 358 19.13 -4.08 -34.52
C LYS A 358 18.00 -3.04 -34.55
N LYS A 359 18.17 -1.86 -33.92
CA LYS A 359 17.13 -0.81 -33.87
C LYS A 359 16.64 -0.39 -35.23
N GLN A 360 17.54 -0.16 -36.16
CA GLN A 360 17.18 0.31 -37.54
C GLN A 360 16.37 -0.73 -38.30
N ASP A 361 16.68 -2.00 -38.16
CA ASP A 361 15.97 -3.10 -38.82
C ASP A 361 14.55 -3.26 -38.26
N ILE A 362 14.38 -3.16 -36.93
CA ILE A 362 13.08 -3.23 -36.28
C ILE A 362 12.20 -2.06 -36.73
N LEU A 363 12.74 -0.84 -36.74
CA LEU A 363 12.01 0.36 -37.17
C LEU A 363 11.61 0.26 -38.64
N GLY A 364 12.50 -0.27 -39.52
CA GLY A 364 12.21 -0.47 -40.93
C GLY A 364 11.07 -1.47 -41.18
N ARG A 365 11.02 -2.57 -40.42
CA ARG A 365 9.91 -3.54 -40.47
C ARG A 365 8.58 -2.89 -40.02
N ALA A 366 8.60 -2.20 -38.91
CA ALA A 366 7.40 -1.53 -38.37
C ALA A 366 6.85 -0.46 -39.34
N ASP A 367 7.73 0.36 -39.96
CA ASP A 367 7.33 1.35 -40.98
C ASP A 367 6.69 0.70 -42.23
N ALA A 368 7.23 -0.43 -42.68
CA ALA A 368 6.68 -1.18 -43.80
C ALA A 368 5.26 -1.72 -43.51
N GLU A 369 5.05 -2.24 -42.31
CA GLU A 369 3.74 -2.72 -41.86
C GLU A 369 2.72 -1.59 -41.73
N VAL A 370 3.08 -0.48 -41.08
CA VAL A 370 2.22 0.70 -40.98
C VAL A 370 1.83 1.20 -42.39
N THR A 371 2.76 1.28 -43.31
CA THR A 371 2.49 1.68 -44.71
C THR A 371 1.51 0.72 -45.39
N LYS A 372 1.56 -0.58 -45.09
CA LYS A 372 0.61 -1.58 -45.61
C LYS A 372 -0.83 -1.31 -45.10
N TYR A 373 -1.00 -1.04 -43.80
CA TYR A 373 -2.31 -0.71 -43.25
C TYR A 373 -2.84 0.64 -43.72
N GLU A 374 -1.99 1.64 -43.92
CA GLU A 374 -2.37 2.92 -44.52
C GLU A 374 -2.87 2.76 -45.99
N LYS A 375 -2.18 1.92 -46.77
CA LYS A 375 -2.64 1.58 -48.13
C LYS A 375 -3.97 0.83 -48.12
N ALA A 376 -4.18 -0.09 -47.19
CA ALA A 376 -5.45 -0.81 -47.02
C ALA A 376 -6.60 0.15 -46.65
N TYR A 377 -6.36 1.11 -45.76
CA TYR A 377 -7.31 2.17 -45.41
C TYR A 377 -7.66 3.05 -46.61
N ARG A 378 -6.65 3.50 -47.37
CA ARG A 378 -6.89 4.30 -48.60
C ARG A 378 -7.70 3.54 -49.66
N LYS A 379 -7.64 2.20 -49.66
CA LYS A 379 -8.45 1.34 -50.53
C LYS A 379 -9.86 1.05 -49.98
N GLY A 380 -10.20 1.54 -48.76
CA GLY A 380 -11.49 1.32 -48.10
C GLY A 380 -11.68 -0.07 -47.53
N LEU A 381 -10.61 -0.87 -47.38
CA LEU A 381 -10.66 -2.25 -46.86
C LEU A 381 -10.72 -2.30 -45.31
N VAL A 382 -10.31 -1.22 -44.65
CA VAL A 382 -10.20 -1.16 -43.18
C VAL A 382 -10.82 0.15 -42.72
N SER A 383 -11.51 0.13 -41.56
CA SER A 383 -12.06 1.34 -40.95
C SER A 383 -10.96 2.21 -40.34
N ASN A 384 -11.24 3.52 -40.12
CA ASN A 384 -10.25 4.41 -39.52
C ASN A 384 -9.90 4.01 -38.08
N GLN A 385 -10.88 3.49 -37.30
CA GLN A 385 -10.64 3.03 -35.93
C GLN A 385 -9.76 1.78 -35.91
N GLU A 386 -10.01 0.85 -36.81
CA GLU A 386 -9.21 -0.37 -36.92
C GLU A 386 -7.78 -0.07 -37.39
N ARG A 387 -7.60 0.81 -38.36
CA ARG A 387 -6.28 1.33 -38.78
C ARG A 387 -5.54 1.94 -37.59
N TYR A 388 -6.22 2.83 -36.81
CA TYR A 388 -5.66 3.48 -35.64
C TYR A 388 -5.19 2.46 -34.61
N ASN A 389 -6.03 1.49 -34.26
CA ASN A 389 -5.67 0.46 -33.28
C ASN A 389 -4.47 -0.37 -33.75
N LYS A 390 -4.48 -0.81 -35.01
CA LYS A 390 -3.37 -1.59 -35.58
C LYS A 390 -2.06 -0.84 -35.63
N VAL A 391 -2.08 0.44 -35.99
CA VAL A 391 -0.87 1.29 -35.97
C VAL A 391 -0.28 1.42 -34.57
N ILE A 392 -1.14 1.56 -33.55
CA ILE A 392 -0.67 1.60 -32.16
C ILE A 392 -0.09 0.26 -31.74
N ASP A 393 -0.76 -0.85 -32.05
CA ASP A 393 -0.28 -2.20 -31.71
C ASP A 393 1.12 -2.44 -32.32
N ILE A 394 1.31 -2.15 -33.61
CA ILE A 394 2.60 -2.31 -34.31
C ILE A 394 3.71 -1.48 -33.63
N TRP A 395 3.43 -0.22 -33.29
CA TRP A 395 4.44 0.62 -32.66
C TRP A 395 4.71 0.25 -31.20
N THR A 396 3.72 -0.29 -30.50
CA THR A 396 3.91 -0.83 -29.15
C THR A 396 4.82 -2.04 -29.17
N GLU A 397 4.54 -3.01 -30.06
CA GLU A 397 5.35 -4.20 -30.26
C GLU A 397 6.79 -3.85 -30.69
N ALA A 398 6.96 -2.98 -31.66
CA ALA A 398 8.27 -2.51 -32.10
C ALA A 398 9.05 -1.81 -30.97
N THR A 399 8.37 -1.07 -30.11
CA THR A 399 8.99 -0.40 -28.96
C THR A 399 9.46 -1.41 -27.91
N GLU A 400 8.74 -2.49 -27.71
CA GLU A 400 9.13 -3.58 -26.80
C GLU A 400 10.28 -4.41 -27.39
N GLU A 401 10.24 -4.77 -28.67
CA GLU A 401 11.34 -5.44 -29.36
C GLU A 401 12.65 -4.63 -29.28
N VAL A 402 12.58 -3.30 -29.46
CA VAL A 402 13.77 -2.43 -29.32
C VAL A 402 14.26 -2.41 -27.87
N ALA A 403 13.34 -2.45 -26.89
CA ALA A 403 13.73 -2.49 -25.48
C ALA A 403 14.41 -3.81 -25.10
N ASP A 404 13.91 -4.93 -25.59
CA ASP A 404 14.52 -6.24 -25.37
C ASP A 404 15.89 -6.35 -26.06
N ALA A 405 15.98 -5.93 -27.32
CA ALA A 405 17.25 -5.88 -28.03
C ALA A 405 18.29 -4.96 -27.34
N LEU A 406 17.83 -3.88 -26.70
CA LEU A 406 18.71 -3.02 -25.90
C LEU A 406 19.21 -3.75 -24.65
N MET A 407 18.32 -4.40 -23.89
CA MET A 407 18.71 -5.12 -22.68
C MET A 407 19.67 -6.27 -22.99
N ASP A 408 19.48 -6.97 -24.09
CA ASP A 408 20.36 -8.05 -24.55
C ASP A 408 21.72 -7.55 -25.04
N SER A 409 21.80 -6.30 -25.52
CA SER A 409 23.07 -5.71 -25.99
C SER A 409 23.95 -5.20 -24.84
N LEU A 410 23.35 -4.88 -23.67
CA LEU A 410 24.10 -4.40 -22.53
C LEU A 410 24.86 -5.55 -21.85
N SER A 411 26.13 -5.34 -21.52
CA SER A 411 26.89 -6.31 -20.75
C SER A 411 26.44 -6.35 -19.29
N ASP A 412 26.57 -7.50 -18.64
CA ASP A 412 26.22 -7.67 -17.21
C ASP A 412 27.00 -6.73 -16.26
N LEU A 413 28.17 -6.26 -16.70
CA LEU A 413 29.00 -5.29 -15.97
C LEU A 413 28.73 -3.82 -16.39
N ASN A 414 27.78 -3.57 -17.28
CA ASN A 414 27.41 -2.21 -17.61
C ASN A 414 26.74 -1.55 -16.40
N ASN A 415 27.19 -0.36 -16.01
CA ASN A 415 26.70 0.32 -14.82
C ASN A 415 25.21 0.62 -14.85
N LEU A 416 24.64 0.94 -16.02
CA LEU A 416 23.19 1.12 -16.18
C LEU A 416 22.42 -0.18 -15.98
N TYR A 417 22.96 -1.28 -16.51
CA TYR A 417 22.37 -2.61 -16.33
C TYR A 417 22.37 -3.01 -14.86
N ILE A 418 23.52 -2.86 -14.18
CA ILE A 418 23.64 -3.13 -12.74
C ILE A 418 22.63 -2.32 -11.92
N MET A 419 22.51 -1.00 -12.18
CA MET A 419 21.57 -0.13 -11.44
C MET A 419 20.11 -0.54 -11.61
N ALA A 420 19.71 -0.92 -12.82
CA ALA A 420 18.33 -1.30 -13.08
C ALA A 420 18.01 -2.74 -12.67
N ASN A 421 18.91 -3.69 -12.96
CA ASN A 421 18.71 -5.10 -12.68
C ASN A 421 18.78 -5.40 -11.18
N SER A 422 19.63 -4.71 -10.43
CA SER A 422 19.64 -4.78 -8.96
C SER A 422 18.37 -4.24 -8.30
N GLY A 423 17.57 -3.44 -9.02
CA GLY A 423 16.43 -2.73 -8.44
C GLY A 423 16.81 -1.52 -7.58
N ALA A 424 18.08 -1.11 -7.59
CA ALA A 424 18.57 0.03 -6.81
C ALA A 424 18.00 1.36 -7.33
N ARG A 425 18.11 1.60 -8.62
CA ARG A 425 17.60 2.81 -9.27
C ARG A 425 17.37 2.60 -10.77
N GLY A 426 16.28 3.13 -11.26
CA GLY A 426 15.93 3.01 -12.67
C GLY A 426 15.00 1.84 -12.96
N SER A 427 14.41 1.86 -14.14
CA SER A 427 13.55 0.79 -14.64
C SER A 427 13.88 0.53 -16.11
N LYS A 428 13.52 -0.67 -16.62
CA LYS A 428 13.63 -1.02 -18.03
C LYS A 428 13.04 0.07 -18.94
N ASN A 429 11.91 0.67 -18.55
CA ASN A 429 11.26 1.76 -19.29
C ASN A 429 12.09 3.05 -19.34
N GLN A 430 12.84 3.37 -18.30
CA GLN A 430 13.72 4.54 -18.28
C GLN A 430 14.94 4.31 -19.19
N ILE A 431 15.57 3.13 -19.12
CA ILE A 431 16.69 2.75 -19.99
C ILE A 431 16.26 2.74 -21.45
N LYS A 432 15.07 2.21 -21.75
CA LYS A 432 14.46 2.21 -23.08
C LYS A 432 14.38 3.62 -23.69
N GLN A 433 13.97 4.62 -22.89
CA GLN A 433 13.88 5.99 -23.37
C GLN A 433 15.25 6.65 -23.61
N VAL A 434 16.28 6.20 -22.89
CA VAL A 434 17.64 6.77 -22.97
C VAL A 434 18.42 6.18 -24.15
N GLY A 435 18.44 4.84 -24.31
CA GLY A 435 19.26 4.15 -25.33
C GLY A 435 18.47 3.51 -26.46
N GLY A 436 17.19 3.19 -26.25
CA GLY A 436 16.32 2.53 -27.23
C GLY A 436 15.47 3.51 -28.06
N MET A 437 14.21 3.58 -27.72
CA MET A 437 13.19 4.39 -28.40
C MET A 437 12.21 4.94 -27.38
N ARG A 438 11.80 6.21 -27.51
CA ARG A 438 10.83 6.80 -26.59
C ARG A 438 9.40 6.28 -26.80
N GLY A 439 9.02 5.98 -28.04
CA GLY A 439 7.75 5.34 -28.37
C GLY A 439 6.57 6.30 -28.52
N LEU A 440 5.36 5.77 -28.32
CA LEU A 440 4.11 6.51 -28.47
C LEU A 440 3.88 7.47 -27.31
N MET A 441 3.31 8.64 -27.61
CA MET A 441 2.97 9.68 -26.65
C MET A 441 1.48 9.98 -26.62
N ALA A 442 0.95 10.35 -25.46
CA ALA A 442 -0.43 10.79 -25.33
C ALA A 442 -0.58 12.29 -25.58
N ASN A 443 -1.66 12.69 -26.24
CA ASN A 443 -2.07 14.08 -26.41
C ASN A 443 -2.62 14.65 -25.09
N ALA A 444 -2.87 15.95 -25.04
CA ALA A 444 -3.49 16.62 -23.89
C ALA A 444 -4.87 16.05 -23.51
N SER A 445 -5.64 15.54 -24.47
CA SER A 445 -6.92 14.86 -24.24
C SER A 445 -6.79 13.43 -23.70
N GLY A 446 -5.57 12.86 -23.67
CA GLY A 446 -5.32 11.46 -23.26
C GLY A 446 -5.30 10.44 -24.39
N LYS A 447 -5.66 10.83 -25.62
CA LYS A 447 -5.58 9.96 -26.80
C LYS A 447 -4.13 9.79 -27.25
N THR A 448 -3.72 8.57 -27.58
CA THR A 448 -2.38 8.26 -28.09
C THR A 448 -2.18 8.86 -29.47
N ILE A 449 -1.04 9.49 -29.70
CA ILE A 449 -0.66 10.05 -31.01
C ILE A 449 -0.11 8.92 -31.87
N GLU A 450 -0.60 8.78 -33.09
CA GLU A 450 -0.24 7.69 -34.03
C GLU A 450 1.25 7.71 -34.45
N VAL A 451 1.88 8.88 -34.39
CA VAL A 451 3.30 9.05 -34.78
C VAL A 451 4.18 8.83 -33.52
N PRO A 452 5.00 7.77 -33.50
CA PRO A 452 5.89 7.51 -32.38
C PRO A 452 7.12 8.42 -32.42
N ILE A 453 7.74 8.65 -31.27
CA ILE A 453 9.06 9.25 -31.17
C ILE A 453 10.10 8.12 -31.34
N LYS A 454 10.74 8.05 -32.50
CA LYS A 454 11.74 7.03 -32.83
C LYS A 454 13.10 7.29 -32.20
N ALA A 455 13.41 8.56 -31.94
CA ALA A 455 14.64 8.97 -31.29
C ALA A 455 14.67 8.62 -29.80
N ASN A 456 15.87 8.47 -29.27
CA ASN A 456 16.15 8.36 -27.85
C ASN A 456 16.84 9.63 -27.32
N PHE A 457 17.04 9.72 -26.00
CA PHE A 457 17.68 10.89 -25.41
C PHE A 457 19.18 11.00 -25.76
N ARG A 458 19.88 9.88 -26.04
CA ARG A 458 21.28 9.89 -26.45
C ARG A 458 21.45 10.47 -27.86
N GLU A 459 20.58 10.11 -28.80
CA GLU A 459 20.56 10.63 -30.16
C GLU A 459 20.11 12.10 -30.22
N GLY A 460 19.31 12.51 -29.24
CA GLY A 460 18.64 13.80 -29.22
C GLY A 460 17.30 13.78 -29.93
N LEU A 461 16.35 14.57 -29.44
CA LEU A 461 15.03 14.71 -30.04
C LEU A 461 14.97 15.88 -31.00
N SER A 462 14.23 15.72 -32.07
CA SER A 462 13.86 16.84 -32.95
C SER A 462 12.92 17.82 -32.21
N VAL A 463 12.83 19.07 -32.67
CA VAL A 463 12.00 20.11 -32.05
C VAL A 463 10.53 19.66 -31.97
N LEU A 464 10.03 19.00 -33.01
CA LEU A 464 8.66 18.49 -33.05
C LEU A 464 8.44 17.35 -32.05
N GLU A 465 9.34 16.40 -31.98
CA GLU A 465 9.29 15.29 -31.03
C GLU A 465 9.38 15.78 -29.58
N TYR A 466 10.24 16.76 -29.33
CA TYR A 466 10.33 17.39 -28.02
C TYR A 466 9.01 18.06 -27.62
N PHE A 467 8.40 18.82 -28.53
CA PHE A 467 7.11 19.48 -28.28
C PHE A 467 6.00 18.47 -27.99
N ILE A 468 5.90 17.39 -28.75
CA ILE A 468 4.94 16.31 -28.52
C ILE A 468 5.15 15.69 -27.12
N SER A 469 6.40 15.45 -26.75
CA SER A 469 6.74 14.85 -25.47
C SER A 469 6.42 15.73 -24.26
N THR A 470 6.51 17.05 -24.38
CA THR A 470 6.22 18.00 -23.30
C THR A 470 4.74 18.02 -22.91
N ASN A 471 3.83 17.72 -23.83
CA ASN A 471 2.39 17.65 -23.53
C ASN A 471 2.08 16.56 -22.49
N GLY A 472 2.63 15.38 -22.67
CA GLY A 472 2.48 14.27 -21.74
C GLY A 472 3.10 14.58 -20.36
N ALA A 473 4.30 15.14 -20.34
CA ALA A 473 5.00 15.51 -19.12
C ALA A 473 4.23 16.58 -18.32
N ARG A 474 3.75 17.63 -18.98
CA ARG A 474 2.95 18.69 -18.34
C ARG A 474 1.64 18.17 -17.77
N LYS A 475 0.94 17.32 -18.53
CA LYS A 475 -0.27 16.67 -18.05
C LYS A 475 0.03 15.83 -16.79
N GLY A 476 1.12 15.05 -16.84
CA GLY A 476 1.57 14.25 -15.70
C GLY A 476 1.79 15.05 -14.43
N LEU A 477 2.54 16.13 -14.52
CA LEU A 477 2.80 17.01 -13.37
C LEU A 477 1.51 17.65 -12.81
N ALA A 478 0.63 18.14 -13.69
CA ALA A 478 -0.63 18.74 -13.27
C ALA A 478 -1.56 17.72 -12.59
N ASP A 479 -1.71 16.54 -13.19
CA ASP A 479 -2.57 15.50 -12.64
C ASP A 479 -2.04 14.98 -11.31
N THR A 480 -0.73 14.81 -11.15
CA THR A 480 -0.11 14.40 -9.87
C THR A 480 -0.43 15.40 -8.77
N ALA A 481 -0.26 16.70 -9.03
CA ALA A 481 -0.53 17.76 -8.06
C ALA A 481 -2.00 17.82 -7.63
N LEU A 482 -2.94 17.61 -8.55
CA LEU A 482 -4.37 17.63 -8.26
C LEU A 482 -4.83 16.37 -7.53
N ARG A 483 -4.39 15.19 -7.98
CA ARG A 483 -4.83 13.91 -7.43
C ARG A 483 -4.28 13.59 -6.04
N THR A 484 -3.17 14.22 -5.64
CA THR A 484 -2.66 14.10 -4.26
C THR A 484 -3.71 14.56 -3.25
N ALA A 485 -4.44 15.62 -3.56
CA ALA A 485 -5.53 16.09 -2.71
C ALA A 485 -6.71 15.09 -2.64
N ASP A 486 -7.04 14.47 -3.77
CA ASP A 486 -8.13 13.49 -3.86
C ASP A 486 -7.80 12.22 -3.06
N SER A 487 -6.56 11.74 -3.14
CA SER A 487 -6.08 10.60 -2.33
C SER A 487 -6.16 10.91 -0.82
N GLY A 488 -5.72 12.10 -0.40
CA GLY A 488 -5.83 12.51 0.99
C GLY A 488 -7.28 12.63 1.47
N TYR A 489 -8.19 13.07 0.61
CA TYR A 489 -9.61 13.15 0.91
C TYR A 489 -10.26 11.75 0.97
N LEU A 490 -9.90 10.83 0.09
CA LEU A 490 -10.34 9.43 0.15
C LEU A 490 -9.91 8.77 1.46
N THR A 491 -8.63 8.89 1.83
CA THR A 491 -8.10 8.35 3.08
C THR A 491 -8.88 8.87 4.29
N ARG A 492 -9.17 10.17 4.32
CA ARG A 492 -9.97 10.75 5.39
C ARG A 492 -11.36 10.14 5.48
N ARG A 493 -12.07 9.97 4.35
CA ARG A 493 -13.42 9.37 4.33
C ARG A 493 -13.37 7.91 4.82
N LEU A 494 -12.34 7.15 4.42
CA LEU A 494 -12.14 5.79 4.89
C LEU A 494 -11.91 5.74 6.40
N VAL A 495 -11.08 6.63 6.96
CA VAL A 495 -10.87 6.71 8.41
C VAL A 495 -12.18 7.07 9.12
N ASP A 496 -12.92 8.05 8.63
CA ASP A 496 -14.16 8.49 9.28
C ASP A 496 -15.27 7.41 9.26
N VAL A 497 -15.28 6.48 8.30
CA VAL A 497 -16.23 5.37 8.27
C VAL A 497 -15.83 4.20 9.16
N SER A 498 -14.53 3.96 9.34
CA SER A 498 -14.03 2.74 10.00
C SER A 498 -13.42 2.94 11.39
N HIS A 499 -13.27 4.18 11.88
CA HIS A 499 -12.59 4.46 13.15
C HIS A 499 -13.23 3.79 14.37
N ASN A 500 -14.51 3.41 14.30
CA ASN A 500 -15.21 2.71 15.37
C ASN A 500 -14.91 1.20 15.42
N VAL A 501 -14.28 0.65 14.40
CA VAL A 501 -13.96 -0.78 14.32
C VAL A 501 -12.70 -1.06 15.15
N ILE A 502 -12.92 -1.65 16.32
CA ILE A 502 -11.90 -1.98 17.31
C ILE A 502 -12.09 -3.45 17.70
N VAL A 503 -11.01 -4.17 17.97
CA VAL A 503 -11.06 -5.53 18.49
C VAL A 503 -11.49 -5.48 19.95
N ARG A 504 -12.62 -6.11 20.31
CA ARG A 504 -13.19 -6.04 21.67
C ARG A 504 -13.23 -7.35 22.39
N GLU A 505 -13.33 -8.45 21.67
CA GLU A 505 -13.49 -9.80 22.20
C GLU A 505 -12.42 -10.71 21.60
N PHE A 506 -12.08 -11.78 22.29
CA PHE A 506 -11.15 -12.77 21.77
C PHE A 506 -11.84 -13.66 20.71
N ASP A 507 -13.02 -14.16 21.00
CA ASP A 507 -13.80 -15.02 20.11
C ASP A 507 -15.30 -14.71 20.25
N CYS A 508 -15.99 -14.56 19.12
CA CYS A 508 -17.46 -14.37 19.08
C CYS A 508 -18.24 -15.68 18.98
N GLY A 509 -17.56 -16.83 18.84
CA GLY A 509 -18.19 -18.15 18.81
C GLY A 509 -18.98 -18.43 17.52
N THR A 510 -18.70 -17.74 16.40
CA THR A 510 -19.35 -18.03 15.13
C THR A 510 -18.73 -19.24 14.44
N ASP A 511 -19.55 -20.09 13.84
CA ASP A 511 -19.15 -21.18 12.95
C ASP A 511 -19.33 -20.79 11.46
N GLU A 512 -19.84 -19.58 11.20
CA GLU A 512 -20.04 -19.09 9.86
C GLU A 512 -18.70 -18.64 9.26
N GLY A 513 -18.36 -19.14 8.07
CA GLY A 513 -17.18 -18.77 7.31
C GLY A 513 -17.55 -18.24 5.93
N ILE A 514 -16.58 -17.66 5.26
CA ILE A 514 -16.65 -17.26 3.86
C ILE A 514 -15.74 -18.17 3.05
N LEU A 515 -16.25 -18.70 1.94
CA LEU A 515 -15.45 -19.45 0.99
C LEU A 515 -14.54 -18.51 0.21
N VAL A 516 -13.25 -18.77 0.27
CA VAL A 516 -12.21 -17.98 -0.41
C VAL A 516 -11.56 -18.84 -1.48
N ARG A 517 -11.49 -18.27 -2.70
CA ARG A 517 -10.83 -18.83 -3.89
C ARG A 517 -9.74 -17.89 -4.37
N ALA A 518 -8.83 -18.39 -5.21
CA ALA A 518 -7.92 -17.52 -5.95
C ALA A 518 -8.70 -16.54 -6.85
N PHE A 519 -8.25 -15.29 -6.95
CA PHE A 519 -8.85 -14.36 -7.91
C PHE A 519 -8.21 -14.53 -9.27
N THR A 520 -9.03 -14.96 -10.24
CA THR A 520 -8.61 -15.13 -11.64
C THR A 520 -9.36 -14.15 -12.56
N ASP A 521 -8.68 -13.67 -13.60
CA ASP A 521 -9.26 -12.90 -14.69
C ASP A 521 -8.93 -13.62 -16.02
N GLY A 522 -9.82 -14.54 -16.42
CA GLY A 522 -9.58 -15.45 -17.53
C GLY A 522 -8.46 -16.45 -17.23
N LYS A 523 -7.29 -16.26 -17.85
CA LYS A 523 -6.13 -17.15 -17.65
C LYS A 523 -5.08 -16.60 -16.67
N GLU A 524 -5.19 -15.34 -16.29
CA GLU A 524 -4.25 -14.70 -15.36
C GLU A 524 -4.79 -14.77 -13.93
N THR A 525 -3.97 -15.24 -13.00
CA THR A 525 -4.26 -15.19 -11.57
C THR A 525 -3.89 -13.80 -11.05
N ILE A 526 -4.90 -13.07 -10.55
CA ILE A 526 -4.69 -11.74 -9.93
C ILE A 526 -4.09 -11.92 -8.53
N GLU A 527 -4.62 -12.88 -7.76
CA GLU A 527 -4.16 -13.15 -6.40
C GLU A 527 -4.27 -14.65 -6.11
N GLU A 528 -3.18 -15.23 -5.63
CA GLU A 528 -3.09 -16.64 -5.27
C GLU A 528 -3.89 -16.94 -3.99
N LEU A 529 -4.37 -18.16 -3.85
CA LEU A 529 -5.14 -18.58 -2.68
C LEU A 529 -4.32 -18.48 -1.40
N SER A 530 -3.04 -18.90 -1.46
CA SER A 530 -2.12 -18.87 -0.31
C SER A 530 -2.02 -17.48 0.32
N LEU A 531 -1.87 -16.42 -0.49
CA LEU A 531 -1.78 -15.04 -0.01
C LEU A 531 -3.06 -14.55 0.69
N ARG A 532 -4.22 -15.09 0.32
CA ARG A 532 -5.50 -14.71 0.87
C ARG A 532 -5.83 -15.39 2.20
N ILE A 533 -5.30 -16.61 2.41
CA ILE A 533 -5.60 -17.43 3.60
C ILE A 533 -4.56 -17.29 4.71
N ILE A 534 -3.33 -16.87 4.42
CA ILE A 534 -2.26 -16.71 5.41
C ILE A 534 -2.70 -15.76 6.54
N GLY A 535 -2.54 -16.21 7.80
CA GLY A 535 -2.88 -15.45 9.00
C GLY A 535 -4.38 -15.26 9.20
N ARG A 536 -5.22 -16.10 8.57
CA ARG A 536 -6.68 -16.19 8.79
C ARG A 536 -6.99 -17.39 9.68
N THR A 537 -8.13 -17.36 10.31
CA THR A 537 -8.63 -18.49 11.10
C THR A 537 -9.53 -19.36 10.23
N ALA A 538 -9.29 -20.65 10.20
CA ALA A 538 -10.15 -21.60 9.49
C ALA A 538 -11.54 -21.66 10.12
N ALA A 539 -12.60 -21.62 9.31
CA ALA A 539 -13.98 -21.77 9.78
C ALA A 539 -14.38 -23.25 9.90
N GLN A 540 -13.75 -24.11 9.12
CA GLN A 540 -13.97 -25.57 9.08
C GLN A 540 -12.64 -26.28 8.96
N ASP A 541 -12.61 -27.57 9.29
CA ASP A 541 -11.43 -28.40 9.11
C ASP A 541 -11.03 -28.44 7.63
N VAL A 542 -9.78 -28.12 7.35
CA VAL A 542 -9.22 -28.20 5.99
C VAL A 542 -8.52 -29.53 5.86
N THR A 543 -9.08 -30.40 5.02
CA THR A 543 -8.58 -31.76 4.81
C THR A 543 -7.97 -31.91 3.43
N ASP A 544 -6.87 -32.65 3.33
CA ASP A 544 -6.26 -33.02 2.06
C ASP A 544 -7.21 -33.98 1.28
N PRO A 545 -7.61 -33.67 0.06
CA PRO A 545 -8.51 -34.53 -0.73
C PRO A 545 -7.89 -35.87 -1.12
N GLU A 546 -6.56 -36.02 -1.15
CA GLU A 546 -5.88 -37.26 -1.52
C GLU A 546 -5.60 -38.16 -0.31
N THR A 547 -5.10 -37.59 0.79
CA THR A 547 -4.69 -38.36 1.99
C THR A 547 -5.78 -38.45 3.04
N GLY A 548 -6.72 -37.53 3.07
CA GLY A 548 -7.79 -37.45 4.09
C GLY A 548 -7.25 -36.94 5.45
N GLU A 549 -5.99 -36.50 5.53
CA GLU A 549 -5.43 -35.91 6.73
C GLU A 549 -5.91 -34.45 6.91
N VAL A 550 -6.11 -34.05 8.17
CA VAL A 550 -6.48 -32.67 8.48
C VAL A 550 -5.22 -31.83 8.48
N ILE A 551 -5.13 -30.84 7.57
CA ILE A 551 -4.01 -29.90 7.48
C ILE A 551 -4.17 -28.80 8.54
N VAL A 552 -5.37 -28.23 8.69
CA VAL A 552 -5.67 -27.19 9.67
C VAL A 552 -6.99 -27.53 10.37
N GLU A 553 -7.02 -27.49 11.70
CA GLU A 553 -8.25 -27.70 12.46
C GLU A 553 -9.14 -26.45 12.48
N GLN A 554 -10.42 -26.66 12.75
CA GLN A 554 -11.39 -25.56 12.91
C GLN A 554 -10.97 -24.61 14.03
N ASN A 555 -11.10 -23.30 13.76
CA ASN A 555 -10.73 -22.23 14.70
C ASN A 555 -9.22 -22.08 14.98
N GLU A 556 -8.36 -22.71 14.21
CA GLU A 556 -6.92 -22.45 14.21
C GLU A 556 -6.51 -21.43 13.14
N GLU A 557 -5.38 -20.77 13.39
CA GLU A 557 -4.81 -19.79 12.46
C GLU A 557 -4.00 -20.55 11.39
N ILE A 558 -4.18 -20.20 10.12
CA ILE A 558 -3.45 -20.79 9.00
C ILE A 558 -2.07 -20.13 8.90
N SER A 559 -1.03 -20.93 9.11
CA SER A 559 0.37 -20.50 8.94
C SER A 559 0.79 -20.50 7.47
N GLU A 560 1.98 -19.95 7.18
CA GLU A 560 2.54 -19.96 5.82
C GLU A 560 2.87 -21.37 5.33
N GLU A 561 3.31 -22.24 6.23
CA GLU A 561 3.66 -23.65 5.91
C GLU A 561 2.40 -24.45 5.55
N GLU A 562 1.36 -24.28 6.35
CA GLU A 562 0.04 -24.90 6.09
C GLU A 562 -0.62 -24.35 4.82
N ALA A 563 -0.50 -23.03 4.57
CA ALA A 563 -1.00 -22.44 3.33
C ALA A 563 -0.29 -23.00 2.09
N ALA A 564 1.03 -23.22 2.17
CA ALA A 564 1.79 -23.89 1.10
C ALA A 564 1.37 -25.36 0.93
N GLN A 565 1.08 -26.08 2.01
CA GLN A 565 0.55 -27.45 1.94
C GLN A 565 -0.85 -27.50 1.31
N ILE A 566 -1.74 -26.56 1.64
CA ILE A 566 -3.07 -26.43 1.05
C ILE A 566 -2.98 -26.23 -0.47
N GLU A 567 -2.06 -25.36 -0.91
CA GLU A 567 -1.84 -25.12 -2.33
C GLU A 567 -1.22 -26.32 -3.04
N ALA A 568 -0.27 -27.01 -2.40
CA ALA A 568 0.33 -28.24 -2.92
C ALA A 568 -0.66 -29.40 -3.01
N ALA A 569 -1.64 -29.48 -2.09
CA ALA A 569 -2.74 -30.45 -2.12
C ALA A 569 -3.80 -30.14 -3.19
N GLY A 570 -3.69 -29.00 -3.91
CA GLY A 570 -4.60 -28.62 -4.99
C GLY A 570 -5.99 -28.22 -4.52
N ILE A 571 -6.13 -27.74 -3.29
CA ILE A 571 -7.42 -27.24 -2.75
C ILE A 571 -7.70 -25.87 -3.36
N GLU A 572 -8.83 -25.74 -4.07
CA GLU A 572 -9.22 -24.50 -4.74
C GLU A 572 -9.99 -23.53 -3.83
N GLU A 573 -10.64 -24.04 -2.77
CA GLU A 573 -11.51 -23.28 -1.88
C GLU A 573 -11.26 -23.60 -0.42
N VAL A 574 -11.19 -22.57 0.40
CA VAL A 574 -11.03 -22.68 1.85
C VAL A 574 -12.08 -21.82 2.55
N ALA A 575 -12.76 -22.39 3.54
CA ALA A 575 -13.69 -21.66 4.40
C ALA A 575 -12.90 -20.97 5.52
N ILE A 576 -12.89 -19.65 5.54
CA ILE A 576 -12.21 -18.85 6.56
C ILE A 576 -13.19 -17.98 7.34
N ARG A 577 -12.85 -17.67 8.58
CA ARG A 577 -13.58 -16.67 9.38
C ARG A 577 -13.21 -15.26 8.89
N SER A 578 -14.20 -14.40 8.79
CA SER A 578 -14.05 -13.04 8.28
C SER A 578 -14.70 -12.01 9.21
N VAL A 579 -14.31 -10.77 9.02
CA VAL A 579 -14.94 -9.61 9.66
C VAL A 579 -16.43 -9.49 9.28
N MET A 580 -16.82 -10.00 8.11
CA MET A 580 -18.20 -9.95 7.60
C MET A 580 -19.15 -10.89 8.34
N THR A 581 -18.65 -12.03 8.82
CA THR A 581 -19.43 -13.04 9.54
C THR A 581 -19.28 -12.95 11.05
N CYS A 582 -18.58 -11.92 11.54
CA CYS A 582 -18.35 -11.74 12.99
C CYS A 582 -19.63 -11.34 13.72
N HIS A 583 -19.97 -12.05 14.81
CA HIS A 583 -21.16 -11.82 15.64
C HIS A 583 -20.92 -10.85 16.83
N SER A 584 -19.75 -10.20 16.91
CA SER A 584 -19.48 -9.21 17.95
C SER A 584 -20.39 -8.00 17.84
N LYS A 585 -21.08 -7.61 18.90
CA LYS A 585 -22.09 -6.51 18.90
C LYS A 585 -21.49 -5.15 18.52
N HIS A 586 -20.28 -4.86 18.96
CA HIS A 586 -19.60 -3.59 18.68
C HIS A 586 -18.12 -3.88 18.35
N GLY A 587 -17.70 -3.58 17.14
CA GLY A 587 -16.35 -3.87 16.70
C GLY A 587 -16.22 -5.27 16.09
N ILE A 588 -15.12 -5.95 16.34
CA ILE A 588 -14.82 -7.30 15.85
C ILE A 588 -14.12 -8.14 16.91
N CYS A 589 -14.10 -9.46 16.77
CA CYS A 589 -13.33 -10.35 17.62
C CYS A 589 -11.94 -10.65 17.01
N ALA A 590 -10.99 -11.07 17.86
CA ALA A 590 -9.63 -11.35 17.44
C ALA A 590 -9.54 -12.50 16.44
N LYS A 591 -10.29 -13.59 16.66
CA LYS A 591 -10.27 -14.75 15.76
C LYS A 591 -10.81 -14.43 14.35
N CYS A 592 -11.90 -13.64 14.23
CA CYS A 592 -12.44 -13.25 12.90
C CYS A 592 -11.51 -12.29 12.15
N TYR A 593 -10.70 -11.51 12.84
CA TYR A 593 -9.68 -10.69 12.21
C TYR A 593 -8.41 -11.49 11.89
N GLY A 594 -8.00 -12.40 12.79
CA GLY A 594 -6.79 -13.21 12.66
C GLY A 594 -5.51 -12.45 13.04
N ARG A 595 -4.43 -12.74 12.34
CA ARG A 595 -3.09 -12.20 12.59
C ARG A 595 -3.01 -10.68 12.38
N ASN A 596 -2.30 -9.99 13.26
CA ASN A 596 -1.88 -8.60 13.06
C ASN A 596 -0.66 -8.56 12.12
N LEU A 597 -0.83 -8.02 10.92
CA LEU A 597 0.22 -7.99 9.89
C LEU A 597 1.47 -7.19 10.29
N ALA A 598 1.32 -6.24 11.22
CA ALA A 598 2.45 -5.42 11.65
C ALA A 598 3.35 -6.09 12.69
N THR A 599 2.83 -7.04 13.46
CA THR A 599 3.59 -7.76 14.50
C THR A 599 3.83 -9.22 14.17
N GLY A 600 3.09 -9.78 13.20
CA GLY A 600 3.13 -11.20 12.87
C GLY A 600 2.45 -12.12 13.89
N GLU A 601 1.85 -11.57 14.93
CA GLU A 601 1.16 -12.29 16.00
C GLU A 601 -0.36 -12.09 15.90
N SER A 602 -1.14 -12.87 16.65
CA SER A 602 -2.58 -12.67 16.73
C SER A 602 -2.92 -11.26 17.25
N VAL A 603 -4.00 -10.66 16.77
CA VAL A 603 -4.38 -9.29 17.13
C VAL A 603 -4.76 -9.18 18.60
N ASN A 604 -4.31 -8.13 19.27
CA ASN A 604 -4.62 -7.85 20.67
C ASN A 604 -5.99 -7.15 20.82
N ILE A 605 -6.66 -7.42 21.95
CA ILE A 605 -7.90 -6.71 22.31
C ILE A 605 -7.57 -5.23 22.51
N GLY A 606 -8.40 -4.36 21.93
CA GLY A 606 -8.25 -2.90 21.97
C GLY A 606 -7.55 -2.31 20.77
N GLU A 607 -7.03 -3.11 19.82
CA GLU A 607 -6.41 -2.59 18.60
C GLU A 607 -7.44 -1.98 17.66
N SER A 608 -7.10 -0.79 17.11
CA SER A 608 -7.95 -0.05 16.18
C SER A 608 -7.70 -0.49 14.75
N VAL A 609 -8.25 -1.62 14.37
CA VAL A 609 -8.07 -2.23 13.04
C VAL A 609 -8.73 -1.43 11.93
N GLY A 610 -9.79 -0.68 12.22
CA GLY A 610 -10.46 0.17 11.24
C GLY A 610 -9.58 1.33 10.76
N ILE A 611 -8.83 2.00 11.65
CA ILE A 611 -7.89 3.06 11.28
C ILE A 611 -6.73 2.46 10.49
N THR A 612 -6.21 1.31 10.92
CA THR A 612 -5.15 0.58 10.21
C THR A 612 -5.60 0.23 8.79
N ALA A 613 -6.82 -0.29 8.62
CA ALA A 613 -7.39 -0.62 7.30
C ALA A 613 -7.50 0.62 6.39
N ALA A 614 -8.07 1.70 6.90
CA ALA A 614 -8.23 2.94 6.14
C ALA A 614 -6.88 3.55 5.71
N GLN A 615 -5.89 3.51 6.58
CA GLN A 615 -4.53 4.00 6.28
C GLN A 615 -3.80 3.09 5.30
N SER A 616 -3.97 1.77 5.41
CA SER A 616 -3.35 0.78 4.51
C SER A 616 -3.89 0.86 3.08
N ILE A 617 -5.16 1.26 2.90
CA ILE A 617 -5.76 1.52 1.59
C ILE A 617 -5.36 2.92 1.08
N GLY A 618 -5.28 3.90 1.96
CA GLY A 618 -5.07 5.31 1.60
C GLY A 618 -3.61 5.67 1.29
N GLU A 619 -2.65 5.08 1.98
CA GLU A 619 -1.22 5.36 1.77
C GLU A 619 -0.79 5.04 0.33
N PRO A 620 -1.02 3.83 -0.19
CA PRO A 620 -0.67 3.52 -1.57
C PRO A 620 -1.45 4.35 -2.60
N GLY A 621 -2.64 4.85 -2.25
CA GLY A 621 -3.44 5.73 -3.11
C GLY A 621 -2.67 6.97 -3.59
N THR A 622 -1.80 7.51 -2.75
CA THR A 622 -0.91 8.63 -3.13
C THR A 622 0.12 8.18 -4.18
N GLN A 623 0.63 6.96 -4.10
CA GLN A 623 1.54 6.39 -5.09
C GLN A 623 0.83 6.07 -6.41
N LEU A 624 -0.43 5.62 -6.36
CA LEU A 624 -1.29 5.43 -7.54
C LEU A 624 -1.44 6.71 -8.36
N THR A 625 -1.50 7.87 -7.72
CA THR A 625 -1.61 9.15 -8.42
C THR A 625 -0.37 9.50 -9.23
N MET A 626 0.80 9.02 -8.81
CA MET A 626 2.09 9.28 -9.48
C MET A 626 2.37 8.33 -10.65
N ARG A 627 1.85 7.09 -10.62
CA ARG A 627 2.19 6.03 -11.59
C ARG A 627 1.24 5.90 -12.79
N THR A 628 0.05 6.48 -12.78
CA THR A 628 -0.98 6.33 -13.83
C THR A 628 -0.61 6.85 -15.23
N PHE A 629 0.58 7.45 -15.37
CA PHE A 629 1.04 8.04 -16.64
C PHE A 629 1.85 7.11 -17.53
N HIS A 630 2.28 5.94 -17.04
CA HIS A 630 3.25 5.12 -17.76
C HIS A 630 2.65 3.91 -18.47
N THR A 631 1.40 3.58 -18.21
CA THR A 631 0.67 2.51 -18.90
C THR A 631 -0.07 3.08 -20.11
N GLY A 632 0.64 3.24 -21.23
CA GLY A 632 0.06 3.53 -22.54
C GLY A 632 -0.62 2.30 -23.15
N GLY A 633 -1.53 1.65 -22.41
CA GLY A 633 -2.40 0.64 -22.97
C GLY A 633 -3.64 1.27 -23.62
N VAL A 634 -4.17 0.66 -24.67
CA VAL A 634 -5.45 1.01 -25.29
C VAL A 634 -6.58 0.69 -24.27
N ALA A 635 -6.76 1.56 -23.27
CA ALA A 635 -7.97 1.54 -22.46
C ALA A 635 -9.12 2.01 -23.36
N GLY A 636 -10.17 1.21 -23.45
CA GLY A 636 -11.42 1.68 -24.08
C GLY A 636 -11.82 3.01 -23.46
N ALA A 637 -12.27 3.95 -24.25
CA ALA A 637 -12.45 5.36 -23.90
C ALA A 637 -13.39 5.66 -22.72
N ASP A 638 -14.05 4.64 -22.15
CA ASP A 638 -15.09 4.80 -21.13
C ASP A 638 -14.80 4.13 -19.76
N ILE A 639 -13.65 3.47 -19.59
CA ILE A 639 -13.36 2.75 -18.32
C ILE A 639 -12.53 3.66 -17.41
N THR A 640 -13.09 4.02 -16.26
CA THR A 640 -12.35 4.71 -15.20
C THR A 640 -11.29 3.76 -14.62
N SER A 641 -10.03 4.20 -14.54
CA SER A 641 -8.91 3.41 -14.03
C SER A 641 -8.18 4.13 -12.89
N GLY A 642 -7.48 3.37 -12.06
CA GLY A 642 -6.71 3.90 -10.95
C GLY A 642 -7.57 4.43 -9.79
N LEU A 643 -7.11 5.48 -9.11
CA LEU A 643 -7.76 6.03 -7.92
C LEU A 643 -9.24 6.46 -8.13
N PRO A 644 -9.63 7.07 -9.27
CA PRO A 644 -11.05 7.38 -9.52
C PRO A 644 -11.95 6.14 -9.51
N ARG A 645 -11.45 4.99 -9.95
CA ARG A 645 -12.21 3.72 -9.91
C ARG A 645 -12.38 3.22 -8.48
N VAL A 646 -11.35 3.29 -7.66
CA VAL A 646 -11.42 2.95 -6.24
C VAL A 646 -12.43 3.84 -5.51
N GLU A 647 -12.41 5.15 -5.80
CA GLU A 647 -13.39 6.10 -5.25
C GLU A 647 -14.82 5.78 -5.70
N GLU A 648 -15.02 5.42 -6.96
CA GLU A 648 -16.32 5.03 -7.51
C GLU A 648 -16.88 3.79 -6.80
N LEU A 649 -16.05 2.77 -6.55
CA LEU A 649 -16.42 1.55 -5.85
C LEU A 649 -16.81 1.82 -4.38
N PHE A 650 -15.97 2.54 -3.63
CA PHE A 650 -16.26 2.85 -2.22
C PHE A 650 -17.41 3.84 -2.02
N GLU A 651 -17.67 4.75 -2.96
CA GLU A 651 -18.83 5.64 -2.89
C GLU A 651 -20.12 5.03 -3.48
N VAL A 652 -20.02 3.80 -4.02
CA VAL A 652 -21.15 3.11 -4.67
C VAL A 652 -21.80 4.00 -5.72
N ARG A 653 -20.95 4.64 -6.55
CA ARG A 653 -21.42 5.43 -7.68
C ARG A 653 -21.75 4.52 -8.85
N LYS A 654 -22.77 4.89 -9.60
CA LYS A 654 -23.13 4.17 -10.83
C LYS A 654 -22.00 4.32 -11.85
N PRO A 655 -21.36 3.22 -12.30
CA PRO A 655 -20.24 3.29 -13.23
C PRO A 655 -20.68 3.77 -14.61
N LYS A 656 -19.73 4.32 -15.37
CA LYS A 656 -19.94 4.61 -16.79
C LYS A 656 -19.78 3.31 -17.60
N GLY A 657 -20.67 3.08 -18.56
CA GLY A 657 -20.60 1.88 -19.37
C GLY A 657 -20.94 0.60 -18.60
N ILE A 658 -22.07 0.58 -17.88
CA ILE A 658 -22.50 -0.55 -17.06
C ILE A 658 -22.68 -1.79 -17.93
N ALA A 659 -22.21 -2.94 -17.41
CA ALA A 659 -22.51 -4.23 -17.98
C ALA A 659 -23.99 -4.61 -17.75
N GLU A 660 -24.63 -5.19 -18.75
CA GLU A 660 -25.93 -5.83 -18.57
C GLU A 660 -25.74 -7.14 -17.78
N ILE A 661 -26.60 -7.34 -16.78
CA ILE A 661 -26.54 -8.44 -15.82
C ILE A 661 -27.72 -9.37 -16.05
N CYS A 662 -27.51 -10.67 -15.89
CA CYS A 662 -28.59 -11.64 -15.87
C CYS A 662 -29.38 -11.51 -14.56
N GLU A 663 -30.71 -11.42 -14.64
CA GLU A 663 -31.59 -11.31 -13.47
C GLU A 663 -32.11 -12.66 -12.95
N ALA A 664 -31.98 -13.73 -13.71
CA ALA A 664 -32.45 -15.09 -13.35
C ALA A 664 -31.49 -16.15 -13.89
N ASP A 665 -31.42 -17.27 -13.20
CA ASP A 665 -30.63 -18.42 -13.66
C ASP A 665 -31.18 -18.97 -14.96
N GLY A 666 -30.33 -19.30 -15.92
CA GLY A 666 -30.78 -19.88 -17.17
C GLY A 666 -29.66 -20.15 -18.18
N THR A 667 -30.04 -20.74 -19.30
CA THR A 667 -29.15 -21.02 -20.42
C THR A 667 -29.36 -20.02 -21.55
N VAL A 668 -28.31 -19.53 -22.16
CA VAL A 668 -28.36 -18.64 -23.32
C VAL A 668 -28.81 -19.44 -24.54
N MET A 669 -30.03 -19.18 -25.02
CA MET A 669 -30.63 -19.90 -26.17
C MET A 669 -30.25 -19.25 -27.49
N SER A 670 -30.31 -17.94 -27.61
CA SER A 670 -29.99 -17.25 -28.87
C SER A 670 -29.35 -15.90 -28.64
N ILE A 671 -28.50 -15.50 -29.58
CA ILE A 671 -27.87 -14.18 -29.66
C ILE A 671 -28.11 -13.64 -31.07
N GLU A 672 -29.09 -12.76 -31.23
CA GLU A 672 -29.54 -12.28 -32.54
C GLU A 672 -29.32 -10.75 -32.68
N PRO A 673 -28.82 -10.28 -33.83
CA PRO A 673 -28.76 -8.85 -34.12
C PRO A 673 -30.15 -8.31 -34.46
N ARG A 674 -30.57 -7.22 -33.82
CA ARG A 674 -31.84 -6.52 -34.06
C ARG A 674 -31.67 -5.46 -35.16
N GLU A 675 -32.77 -5.08 -35.83
CA GLU A 675 -32.78 -4.04 -36.86
C GLU A 675 -32.21 -2.67 -36.40
N ASP A 676 -32.25 -2.39 -35.08
CA ASP A 676 -31.74 -1.16 -34.44
C ASP A 676 -30.22 -1.19 -34.16
N ASN A 677 -29.45 -2.06 -34.78
CA ASN A 677 -28.03 -2.28 -34.47
C ASN A 677 -27.74 -2.68 -33.01
N LYS A 678 -28.71 -3.20 -32.30
CA LYS A 678 -28.57 -3.78 -30.95
C LYS A 678 -28.53 -5.31 -31.07
N THR A 679 -27.93 -5.93 -30.06
CA THR A 679 -27.91 -7.41 -29.98
C THR A 679 -28.93 -7.84 -28.94
N GLU A 680 -29.74 -8.78 -29.26
CA GLU A 680 -30.73 -9.38 -28.37
C GLU A 680 -30.22 -10.74 -27.90
N VAL A 681 -30.15 -10.89 -26.56
CA VAL A 681 -29.70 -12.13 -25.91
C VAL A 681 -30.91 -12.72 -25.17
N VAL A 682 -31.31 -13.93 -25.54
CA VAL A 682 -32.42 -14.63 -24.90
C VAL A 682 -31.88 -15.68 -23.94
N VAL A 683 -32.26 -15.55 -22.69
CA VAL A 683 -31.90 -16.48 -21.62
C VAL A 683 -33.18 -17.21 -21.16
N VAL A 684 -33.13 -18.51 -21.16
CA VAL A 684 -34.25 -19.36 -20.76
C VAL A 684 -33.86 -20.09 -19.47
N GLY A 685 -34.61 -19.79 -18.42
CA GLY A 685 -34.56 -20.43 -17.10
C GLY A 685 -35.99 -20.87 -16.72
N GLU A 686 -36.45 -20.50 -15.52
CA GLU A 686 -37.85 -20.67 -15.12
C GLU A 686 -38.79 -19.77 -15.95
N GLU A 687 -38.30 -18.60 -16.37
CA GLU A 687 -38.94 -17.64 -17.26
C GLU A 687 -38.00 -17.29 -18.42
N GLU A 688 -38.56 -17.06 -19.60
CA GLU A 688 -37.78 -16.54 -20.73
C GLU A 688 -37.58 -15.03 -20.58
N LYS A 689 -36.32 -14.60 -20.49
CA LYS A 689 -35.95 -13.18 -20.40
C LYS A 689 -35.08 -12.76 -21.57
N THR A 690 -35.42 -11.63 -22.13
CA THR A 690 -34.72 -11.03 -23.27
C THR A 690 -33.96 -9.80 -22.84
N TYR A 691 -32.67 -9.80 -23.08
CA TYR A 691 -31.76 -8.67 -22.76
C TYR A 691 -31.33 -7.96 -24.04
N VAL A 692 -31.44 -6.63 -24.06
CA VAL A 692 -31.10 -5.82 -25.22
C VAL A 692 -29.75 -5.12 -24.98
N VAL A 693 -28.73 -5.63 -25.62
CA VAL A 693 -27.34 -5.14 -25.50
C VAL A 693 -27.10 -3.98 -26.47
N PRO A 694 -26.55 -2.84 -26.02
CA PRO A 694 -26.20 -1.71 -26.89
C PRO A 694 -25.16 -2.07 -27.95
N TYR A 695 -25.20 -1.37 -29.09
CA TYR A 695 -24.22 -1.53 -30.17
C TYR A 695 -22.78 -1.26 -29.69
N GLY A 696 -21.88 -2.15 -30.04
CA GLY A 696 -20.46 -2.05 -29.71
C GLY A 696 -20.05 -2.61 -28.35
N SER A 697 -20.99 -3.11 -27.54
CA SER A 697 -20.68 -3.83 -26.31
C SER A 697 -20.14 -5.24 -26.64
N ARG A 698 -19.06 -5.64 -25.94
CA ARG A 698 -18.52 -7.01 -26.11
C ARG A 698 -19.30 -7.95 -25.22
N LEU A 699 -19.84 -9.03 -25.80
CA LEU A 699 -20.51 -10.09 -25.07
C LEU A 699 -19.47 -10.90 -24.27
N SER A 700 -19.87 -11.32 -23.07
CA SER A 700 -19.12 -12.22 -22.20
C SER A 700 -19.57 -13.66 -22.31
N VAL A 701 -20.73 -13.89 -22.90
CA VAL A 701 -21.44 -15.18 -22.96
C VAL A 701 -21.57 -15.69 -24.40
N ASN A 702 -21.64 -17.02 -24.57
CA ASN A 702 -21.87 -17.68 -25.83
C ASN A 702 -23.21 -18.42 -25.78
N VAL A 703 -23.72 -18.79 -26.95
CA VAL A 703 -24.95 -19.61 -27.04
C VAL A 703 -24.69 -20.99 -26.45
N GLY A 704 -25.53 -21.39 -25.49
CA GLY A 704 -25.42 -22.66 -24.76
C GLY A 704 -24.77 -22.58 -23.41
N ASP A 705 -24.21 -21.41 -23.03
CA ASP A 705 -23.64 -21.20 -21.70
C ASP A 705 -24.74 -21.10 -20.63
N PHE A 706 -24.54 -21.77 -19.50
CA PHE A 706 -25.38 -21.61 -18.33
C PHE A 706 -24.89 -20.39 -17.53
N ILE A 707 -25.78 -19.47 -17.23
CA ILE A 707 -25.48 -18.23 -16.47
C ILE A 707 -26.38 -18.21 -15.23
N GLU A 708 -25.75 -17.81 -14.11
CA GLU A 708 -26.45 -17.59 -12.85
C GLU A 708 -26.94 -16.14 -12.74
N ALA A 709 -27.94 -15.90 -11.90
CA ALA A 709 -28.37 -14.54 -11.56
C ALA A 709 -27.21 -13.69 -11.03
N GLY A 710 -27.00 -12.54 -11.66
CA GLY A 710 -25.89 -11.64 -11.33
C GLY A 710 -24.64 -11.84 -12.20
N ASP A 711 -24.60 -12.77 -13.14
CA ASP A 711 -23.52 -12.90 -14.11
C ASP A 711 -23.59 -11.84 -15.20
N ASN A 712 -22.43 -11.53 -15.76
CA ASN A 712 -22.28 -10.51 -16.78
C ASN A 712 -22.64 -11.05 -18.17
N ILE A 713 -23.65 -10.48 -18.81
CA ILE A 713 -23.94 -10.72 -20.22
C ILE A 713 -22.95 -9.97 -21.11
N THR A 714 -22.53 -8.76 -20.70
CA THR A 714 -21.54 -7.95 -21.41
C THR A 714 -20.31 -7.68 -20.56
N LYS A 715 -19.16 -7.48 -21.20
CA LYS A 715 -17.94 -7.06 -20.50
C LYS A 715 -18.04 -5.60 -20.06
N GLY A 716 -17.90 -5.34 -18.76
CA GLY A 716 -17.94 -4.00 -18.18
C GLY A 716 -18.07 -4.04 -16.65
N PRO A 717 -18.02 -2.88 -16.01
CA PRO A 717 -18.22 -2.74 -14.57
C PRO A 717 -19.67 -2.96 -14.19
N LEU A 718 -19.90 -3.58 -13.03
CA LEU A 718 -21.23 -3.83 -12.45
C LEU A 718 -21.68 -2.69 -11.54
N ASP A 719 -23.00 -2.52 -11.38
CA ASP A 719 -23.56 -1.70 -10.30
C ASP A 719 -23.65 -2.55 -9.01
N PRO A 720 -22.91 -2.17 -7.93
CA PRO A 720 -22.93 -2.94 -6.70
C PRO A 720 -24.31 -3.06 -6.04
N LYS A 721 -25.25 -2.14 -6.34
CA LYS A 721 -26.61 -2.17 -5.79
C LYS A 721 -27.48 -3.23 -6.45
N ASP A 722 -27.33 -3.38 -7.76
CA ASP A 722 -28.03 -4.42 -8.50
C ASP A 722 -27.49 -5.80 -8.09
N LEU A 723 -26.17 -5.90 -7.86
CA LEU A 723 -25.56 -7.13 -7.37
C LEU A 723 -26.05 -7.48 -5.94
N LEU A 724 -26.23 -6.50 -5.05
CA LEU A 724 -26.81 -6.72 -3.72
C LEU A 724 -28.24 -7.30 -3.81
N ARG A 725 -29.02 -6.83 -4.79
CA ARG A 725 -30.39 -7.29 -5.01
C ARG A 725 -30.43 -8.75 -5.50
N LEU A 726 -29.47 -9.16 -6.35
CA LEU A 726 -29.47 -10.46 -7.02
C LEU A 726 -28.70 -11.55 -6.25
N ARG A 727 -27.48 -11.23 -5.77
CA ARG A 727 -26.59 -12.19 -5.10
C ARG A 727 -26.42 -11.94 -3.59
N GLY A 728 -27.10 -10.94 -3.04
CA GLY A 728 -26.99 -10.60 -1.63
C GLY A 728 -25.65 -9.97 -1.24
N ALA A 729 -25.36 -9.98 0.08
CA ALA A 729 -24.18 -9.31 0.63
C ALA A 729 -22.86 -9.97 0.20
N GLU A 730 -22.83 -11.29 0.08
CA GLU A 730 -21.64 -12.06 -0.29
C GLU A 730 -21.17 -11.74 -1.71
N GLY A 731 -22.08 -11.67 -2.68
CA GLY A 731 -21.73 -11.30 -4.05
C GLY A 731 -21.15 -9.88 -4.17
N VAL A 732 -21.69 -8.93 -3.41
CA VAL A 732 -21.15 -7.56 -3.36
C VAL A 732 -19.76 -7.56 -2.74
N TYR A 733 -19.57 -8.29 -1.67
CA TYR A 733 -18.30 -8.43 -0.97
C TYR A 733 -17.21 -8.94 -1.91
N GLN A 734 -17.43 -10.09 -2.56
CA GLN A 734 -16.47 -10.69 -3.49
C GLN A 734 -16.16 -9.75 -4.67
N TYR A 735 -17.18 -9.09 -5.22
CA TYR A 735 -17.01 -8.14 -6.32
C TYR A 735 -16.17 -6.91 -5.92
N LEU A 736 -16.48 -6.28 -4.77
CA LEU A 736 -15.77 -5.09 -4.32
C LEU A 736 -14.30 -5.40 -4.01
N ILE A 737 -14.01 -6.53 -3.35
CA ILE A 737 -12.63 -6.93 -3.07
C ILE A 737 -11.88 -7.18 -4.36
N LYS A 738 -12.43 -8.00 -5.27
CA LYS A 738 -11.82 -8.33 -6.56
C LYS A 738 -11.48 -7.08 -7.36
N GLU A 739 -12.41 -6.14 -7.49
CA GLU A 739 -12.21 -4.92 -8.27
C GLU A 739 -11.21 -3.96 -7.62
N VAL A 740 -11.23 -3.82 -6.29
CA VAL A 740 -10.25 -2.97 -5.57
C VAL A 740 -8.85 -3.60 -5.68
N GLN A 741 -8.72 -4.90 -5.43
CA GLN A 741 -7.45 -5.62 -5.56
C GLN A 741 -6.89 -5.51 -6.98
N ARG A 742 -7.74 -5.67 -8.00
CA ARG A 742 -7.34 -5.51 -9.39
C ARG A 742 -6.70 -4.14 -9.66
N VAL A 743 -7.29 -3.06 -9.14
CA VAL A 743 -6.74 -1.71 -9.32
C VAL A 743 -5.38 -1.55 -8.64
N TYR A 744 -5.19 -2.08 -7.43
CA TYR A 744 -3.93 -1.98 -6.71
C TYR A 744 -2.85 -2.90 -7.29
N LYS A 745 -3.18 -4.15 -7.62
CA LYS A 745 -2.25 -5.13 -8.22
C LYS A 745 -1.73 -4.69 -9.59
N THR A 746 -2.56 -4.09 -10.44
CA THR A 746 -2.10 -3.53 -11.74
C THR A 746 -1.07 -2.40 -11.56
N GLN A 747 -0.98 -1.81 -10.39
CA GLN A 747 0.04 -0.80 -10.04
C GLN A 747 1.22 -1.39 -9.24
N GLY A 748 1.22 -2.70 -9.02
CA GLY A 748 2.26 -3.40 -8.26
C GLY A 748 2.23 -3.05 -6.77
N VAL A 749 1.04 -2.86 -6.21
CA VAL A 749 0.83 -2.61 -4.78
C VAL A 749 0.01 -3.75 -4.20
N ASP A 750 0.55 -4.40 -3.18
CA ASP A 750 -0.11 -5.45 -2.43
C ASP A 750 -0.80 -4.88 -1.19
N ILE A 751 -2.05 -5.26 -0.99
CA ILE A 751 -2.87 -4.90 0.18
C ILE A 751 -3.62 -6.17 0.60
N ASN A 752 -3.59 -6.50 1.89
CA ASN A 752 -4.33 -7.66 2.38
C ASN A 752 -5.85 -7.43 2.34
N ASP A 753 -6.61 -8.47 1.96
CA ASP A 753 -8.07 -8.43 1.87
C ASP A 753 -8.75 -7.96 3.16
N LYS A 754 -8.19 -8.25 4.33
CA LYS A 754 -8.72 -7.83 5.65
C LYS A 754 -9.09 -6.35 5.71
N HIS A 755 -8.24 -5.50 5.12
CA HIS A 755 -8.43 -4.05 5.15
C HIS A 755 -9.64 -3.63 4.32
N ILE A 756 -9.82 -4.26 3.16
CA ILE A 756 -10.98 -4.01 2.30
C ILE A 756 -12.24 -4.56 2.96
N GLU A 757 -12.16 -5.74 3.57
CA GLU A 757 -13.26 -6.37 4.31
C GLU A 757 -13.80 -5.47 5.42
N VAL A 758 -12.92 -4.87 6.23
CA VAL A 758 -13.32 -3.94 7.30
C VAL A 758 -14.10 -2.75 6.75
N ILE A 759 -13.70 -2.19 5.62
CA ILE A 759 -14.44 -1.07 5.00
C ILE A 759 -15.78 -1.54 4.44
N VAL A 760 -15.80 -2.65 3.72
CA VAL A 760 -17.03 -3.20 3.14
C VAL A 760 -18.03 -3.60 4.22
N SER A 761 -17.58 -4.15 5.36
CA SER A 761 -18.45 -4.46 6.49
C SER A 761 -19.17 -3.21 7.02
N GLN A 762 -18.47 -2.07 7.07
CA GLN A 762 -19.10 -0.80 7.47
C GLN A 762 -20.06 -0.25 6.41
N MET A 763 -19.81 -0.50 5.12
CA MET A 763 -20.72 -0.11 4.04
C MET A 763 -22.03 -0.90 4.07
N LEU A 764 -22.00 -2.15 4.55
CA LEU A 764 -23.13 -3.07 4.66
C LEU A 764 -23.75 -3.12 6.07
N SER A 765 -23.29 -2.29 7.00
CA SER A 765 -23.68 -2.35 8.42
C SER A 765 -25.10 -1.89 8.72
N LYS A 766 -25.78 -1.24 7.78
CA LYS A 766 -27.10 -0.62 8.01
C LYS A 766 -28.21 -1.34 7.23
N TYR A 767 -29.32 -1.53 7.93
CA TYR A 767 -30.54 -2.12 7.41
C TYR A 767 -31.63 -1.07 7.38
N LYS A 768 -32.43 -1.02 6.34
CA LYS A 768 -33.60 -0.19 6.22
C LYS A 768 -34.84 -0.99 6.62
N ILE A 769 -35.57 -0.53 7.60
CA ILE A 769 -36.82 -1.17 8.05
C ILE A 769 -37.89 -0.98 7.00
N GLU A 770 -38.47 -2.07 6.52
CA GLU A 770 -39.65 -2.07 5.64
C GLU A 770 -40.92 -2.23 6.50
N ASP A 771 -40.92 -3.18 7.42
CA ASP A 771 -42.00 -3.40 8.36
C ASP A 771 -41.51 -3.33 9.81
N SER A 772 -42.15 -2.53 10.61
CA SER A 772 -41.78 -2.36 12.02
C SER A 772 -42.31 -3.43 12.96
N GLY A 773 -43.25 -4.26 12.53
CA GLY A 773 -43.88 -5.25 13.41
C GLY A 773 -44.34 -4.66 14.74
N TYR A 774 -44.09 -5.36 15.82
CA TYR A 774 -44.39 -4.92 17.21
C TYR A 774 -43.24 -4.17 17.88
N THR A 775 -42.23 -3.74 17.09
CA THR A 775 -41.07 -3.02 17.63
C THR A 775 -41.25 -1.51 17.61
N ASN A 776 -40.44 -0.80 18.42
CA ASN A 776 -40.41 0.67 18.45
C ASN A 776 -39.60 1.30 17.30
N LEU A 777 -39.18 0.50 16.28
CA LEU A 777 -38.40 0.99 15.16
C LEU A 777 -39.29 1.72 14.15
N LEU A 778 -38.76 2.79 13.56
CA LEU A 778 -39.53 3.59 12.59
C LEU A 778 -39.43 2.95 11.19
N PRO A 779 -40.53 2.75 10.47
CA PRO A 779 -40.52 2.32 9.07
C PRO A 779 -39.73 3.30 8.21
N GLY A 780 -38.85 2.75 7.33
CA GLY A 780 -37.94 3.56 6.51
C GLY A 780 -36.71 4.10 7.26
N GLY A 781 -36.58 3.89 8.55
CA GLY A 781 -35.39 4.22 9.36
C GLY A 781 -34.22 3.28 9.04
N MET A 782 -33.00 3.76 9.27
CA MET A 782 -31.77 2.99 9.11
C MET A 782 -31.20 2.64 10.48
N TYR A 783 -31.09 1.36 10.76
CA TYR A 783 -30.59 0.83 12.04
C TYR A 783 -29.47 -0.18 11.80
N SER A 784 -28.65 -0.43 12.81
CA SER A 784 -27.65 -1.52 12.76
C SER A 784 -28.35 -2.88 12.92
N LYS A 785 -27.72 -3.97 12.46
CA LYS A 785 -28.23 -5.33 12.60
C LYS A 785 -28.56 -5.62 14.08
N TYR A 786 -27.65 -5.27 14.98
CA TYR A 786 -27.81 -5.53 16.43
C TYR A 786 -28.96 -4.74 17.07
N GLU A 787 -29.20 -3.50 16.65
CA GLU A 787 -30.35 -2.72 17.15
C GLU A 787 -31.68 -3.38 16.75
N ILE A 788 -31.70 -3.96 15.53
CA ILE A 788 -32.88 -4.69 15.04
C ILE A 788 -33.04 -6.00 15.82
N ASP A 789 -31.98 -6.75 15.99
CA ASP A 789 -31.97 -8.02 16.70
C ASP A 789 -32.38 -7.83 18.18
N ASP A 790 -31.83 -6.84 18.87
CA ASP A 790 -32.21 -6.51 20.25
C ASP A 790 -33.69 -6.04 20.36
N ALA A 791 -34.20 -5.35 19.35
CA ALA A 791 -35.59 -4.94 19.33
C ALA A 791 -36.53 -6.12 19.00
N ASN A 792 -36.09 -7.02 18.13
CA ASN A 792 -36.82 -8.23 17.78
C ASN A 792 -36.86 -9.23 18.94
N GLU A 793 -35.76 -9.44 19.66
CA GLU A 793 -35.76 -10.26 20.88
C GLU A 793 -36.82 -9.78 21.88
N LYS A 794 -36.85 -8.48 22.15
CA LYS A 794 -37.85 -7.87 23.05
C LYS A 794 -39.27 -7.99 22.51
N ALA A 795 -39.48 -7.90 21.20
CA ALA A 795 -40.78 -8.08 20.58
C ALA A 795 -41.26 -9.53 20.66
N ILE A 796 -40.37 -10.48 20.46
CA ILE A 796 -40.66 -11.94 20.55
C ILE A 796 -40.95 -12.32 22.02
N GLU A 797 -40.20 -11.81 23.00
CA GLU A 797 -40.45 -12.00 24.43
C GLU A 797 -41.84 -11.45 24.81
N ALA A 798 -42.28 -10.37 24.18
CA ALA A 798 -43.61 -9.79 24.40
C ALA A 798 -44.72 -10.52 23.55
N GLY A 799 -44.39 -11.50 22.77
CA GLY A 799 -45.33 -12.27 21.93
C GLY A 799 -45.80 -11.51 20.67
N GLY A 800 -45.02 -10.50 20.19
CA GLY A 800 -45.33 -9.72 19.00
C GLY A 800 -44.56 -10.16 17.77
N GLU A 801 -44.93 -9.63 16.60
CA GLU A 801 -44.23 -9.89 15.35
C GLU A 801 -42.87 -9.12 15.30
N PRO A 802 -41.78 -9.75 14.82
CA PRO A 802 -40.49 -9.08 14.67
C PRO A 802 -40.50 -8.06 13.52
N ALA A 803 -39.66 -7.06 13.59
CA ALA A 803 -39.43 -6.11 12.51
C ALA A 803 -38.62 -6.78 11.36
N TYR A 804 -38.98 -6.44 10.12
CA TYR A 804 -38.27 -6.85 8.95
C TYR A 804 -37.55 -5.68 8.28
N GLY A 805 -36.26 -5.87 7.96
CA GLY A 805 -35.45 -4.86 7.30
C GLY A 805 -34.55 -5.47 6.22
N LYS A 806 -34.36 -4.71 5.13
CA LYS A 806 -33.44 -5.09 4.05
C LYS A 806 -32.06 -4.45 4.25
N ASN A 807 -31.01 -5.25 4.01
CA ASN A 807 -29.63 -4.74 3.99
C ASN A 807 -29.46 -3.67 2.91
N GLN A 808 -28.76 -2.59 3.25
CA GLN A 808 -28.54 -1.48 2.34
C GLN A 808 -27.08 -1.16 2.19
N LEU A 809 -26.56 -1.21 0.96
CA LEU A 809 -25.22 -0.79 0.64
C LEU A 809 -25.13 0.75 0.62
N LEU A 810 -24.34 1.30 1.52
CA LEU A 810 -24.06 2.72 1.62
C LEU A 810 -22.66 3.04 1.12
N GLY A 811 -22.50 4.14 0.37
CA GLY A 811 -21.17 4.69 0.09
C GLY A 811 -20.51 5.21 1.38
N ILE A 812 -19.19 5.22 1.42
CA ILE A 812 -18.40 5.58 2.62
C ILE A 812 -18.79 6.95 3.21
N THR A 813 -19.07 7.95 2.36
CA THR A 813 -19.51 9.27 2.83
C THR A 813 -20.88 9.21 3.52
N LYS A 814 -21.83 8.44 3.00
CA LYS A 814 -23.15 8.28 3.62
C LYS A 814 -23.07 7.43 4.89
N ALA A 815 -22.26 6.38 4.90
CA ALA A 815 -22.06 5.52 6.05
C ALA A 815 -21.43 6.28 7.23
N SER A 816 -20.45 7.16 6.97
CA SER A 816 -19.81 8.00 8.00
C SER A 816 -20.75 9.04 8.62
N LEU A 817 -21.77 9.51 7.87
CA LEU A 817 -22.81 10.41 8.40
C LEU A 817 -23.92 9.67 9.14
N ALA A 818 -24.11 8.38 8.87
CA ALA A 818 -25.12 7.52 9.49
C ALA A 818 -24.67 6.92 10.85
N THR A 819 -23.61 7.44 11.46
CA THR A 819 -23.11 6.99 12.77
C THR A 819 -24.01 7.46 13.92
N GLU A 820 -24.02 6.72 15.03
CA GLU A 820 -24.77 7.07 16.23
C GLU A 820 -24.23 8.33 16.90
N SER A 821 -22.92 8.57 16.81
CA SER A 821 -22.26 9.76 17.37
C SER A 821 -22.47 10.99 16.48
N PHE A 822 -23.39 11.86 16.86
CA PHE A 822 -23.61 13.12 16.18
C PHE A 822 -22.36 14.01 16.17
N LEU A 823 -21.51 13.91 17.19
CA LEU A 823 -20.26 14.68 17.28
C LEU A 823 -19.27 14.25 16.22
N SER A 824 -19.14 12.93 15.99
CA SER A 824 -18.31 12.36 14.92
C SER A 824 -18.83 12.82 13.54
N ALA A 825 -20.11 12.68 13.26
CA ALA A 825 -20.70 13.13 12.01
C ALA A 825 -20.52 14.63 11.77
N ALA A 826 -20.71 15.47 12.82
CA ALA A 826 -20.51 16.91 12.74
C ALA A 826 -19.05 17.32 12.51
N SER A 827 -18.09 16.54 13.02
CA SER A 827 -16.66 16.79 12.82
C SER A 827 -16.20 16.43 11.41
N PHE A 828 -16.88 15.48 10.76
CA PHE A 828 -16.56 15.03 9.41
C PHE A 828 -16.98 16.04 8.34
N GLN A 829 -18.29 16.18 8.10
CA GLN A 829 -18.87 17.10 7.09
C GLN A 829 -20.25 17.58 7.51
N GLU A 830 -20.78 18.58 6.79
CA GLU A 830 -22.14 19.12 6.99
C GLU A 830 -22.45 19.48 8.45
N THR A 831 -21.48 20.03 9.17
CA THR A 831 -21.55 20.36 10.60
C THR A 831 -22.86 21.04 11.01
N THR A 832 -23.33 22.03 10.23
CA THR A 832 -24.56 22.76 10.48
C THR A 832 -25.79 21.87 10.35
N ARG A 833 -25.87 21.03 9.32
CA ARG A 833 -27.00 20.15 9.08
C ARG A 833 -27.13 19.12 10.20
N VAL A 834 -26.04 18.42 10.50
CA VAL A 834 -26.01 17.38 11.56
C VAL A 834 -26.40 17.96 12.93
N LEU A 835 -25.88 19.14 13.30
CA LEU A 835 -26.23 19.78 14.57
C LEU A 835 -27.68 20.27 14.61
N THR A 836 -28.25 20.70 13.48
CA THR A 836 -29.64 21.13 13.38
C THR A 836 -30.59 19.93 13.46
N ASP A 837 -30.34 18.88 12.71
CA ASP A 837 -31.17 17.67 12.70
C ASP A 837 -31.23 17.03 14.11
N ARG A 838 -30.12 17.01 14.83
CA ARG A 838 -30.06 16.47 16.21
C ARG A 838 -30.90 17.32 17.17
N LYS A 839 -30.88 18.64 17.00
CA LYS A 839 -31.71 19.55 17.84
C LYS A 839 -33.21 19.32 17.61
N SER A 840 -33.63 19.13 16.35
CA SER A 840 -35.03 18.83 16.02
C SER A 840 -35.45 17.47 16.58
N THR A 841 -34.63 16.44 16.53
CA THR A 841 -34.91 15.11 17.10
C THR A 841 -35.05 15.17 18.62
N ARG A 842 -34.18 15.90 19.35
CA ARG A 842 -34.30 16.07 20.81
C ARG A 842 -35.52 16.86 21.20
N LEU A 843 -35.92 17.87 20.45
CA LEU A 843 -37.14 18.62 20.70
C LEU A 843 -38.38 17.73 20.55
N ASN A 844 -38.39 16.81 19.59
CA ASN A 844 -39.48 15.85 19.43
C ASN A 844 -39.51 14.79 20.54
N SER A 845 -38.34 14.35 21.07
CA SER A 845 -38.28 13.39 22.17
C SER A 845 -38.61 14.02 23.53
N SER A 846 -38.46 15.33 23.69
CA SER A 846 -38.87 16.07 24.91
C SER A 846 -40.36 16.42 24.98
N HIS A 847 -41.14 16.08 23.94
CA HIS A 847 -42.60 16.19 23.91
C HIS A 847 -43.33 14.89 24.27
N GLU A 848 -42.67 13.90 24.84
CA GLU A 848 -43.43 12.86 25.56
C GLU A 848 -44.12 13.49 26.77
N PRO A 849 -45.42 13.37 26.87
CA PRO A 849 -46.16 14.05 27.94
C PRO A 849 -45.77 13.45 29.28
N LEU A 850 -45.42 14.32 30.22
CA LEU A 850 -45.42 14.07 31.68
C LEU A 850 -46.85 13.71 32.14
N SER A 851 -47.34 12.55 31.74
CA SER A 851 -48.62 12.02 32.19
C SER A 851 -48.45 10.58 32.64
N ARG A 852 -47.56 10.37 33.61
CA ARG A 852 -47.63 9.24 34.56
C ARG A 852 -46.80 9.64 35.79
N MET A 853 -47.40 10.46 36.62
CA MET A 853 -47.31 10.41 38.06
C MET A 853 -48.66 10.04 38.63
#